data_1d56070c3665493f53bd5500def3a49c
#
_entry.id   1d56070c3665493f53bd5500def3a49c
#
_cell.length_a   1.000
_cell.length_b   1.000
_cell.length_c   1.000
_cell.angle_alpha   90.00
_cell.angle_beta   90.00
_cell.angle_gamma   90.00
#
_symmetry.space_group_name_H-M   'P 1'
#
loop_
_entity.id
_entity.type
_entity.pdbx_description
1 polymer ?
#
loop_
_entity_poly.entity_id
_entity_poly.type
_entity_poly.pdbx_seq_one_letter_code
_entity_poly.pdbx_strand_id
1 'polypeptide(L)'
;MSDEPYDFEKEFQAVFIPKQKPPPQPTVSGEMGATVSCYPPLGQVTQLKSGIIDFIVLLEVEEKDANDPWEIVLWQSADGKDWVETDLSRMKDGSAPSSLQIAPAHKSRLYFSASLAVASALNFTVKFRNNSDKPWRWARDEQSIGDGTIIINAEKTSAKTLTSFTDIVKNLNPDLTIARASSQCPGTELWVIEAPVNAANGEDSTRADYRLGVPWGGYLRWFALVRIWTPWLAPRHGKTEFGLDKDAIMVAFLSPQGKHLVLLGVSGVNDVITVFRHSESGEPSIHLRNDGESSTSGIVLAAIGDNFESALAAVMYHSRNVVYAAKQVNNELEVELEALRDGVKPEWMENWYDGLGYCTWNALGQDLTDEKVFKAVDTLAENNINVTSLIIDDNWQDIDYTHDSQFQRGWKSFEADPKTFPNGLKNTVQRIRSKHPNIQHIAVWHALLGYWGGIAPEGKLATTYKTVVVDREDAKRRNLPLGGPMTVIAKEDVDTFYDDFYKFLSDCGIDGVKTDAQFMIDTWESAKHRRELTNTYLDAWMISSLRHFSIKAISCMSQTPHILFYSQLPRNRPAVLVRNSDDFFPAIPKSHPWHIWTNAHNSLLTQHLNILPDWDMFQTVHDYSGFHAAARCVSGGPIYITDAPGHHNLDLIYQMTGPTPRGKTVIFRPSVLGRSIDQYAGYDDDAILKVGCYHGRAVTGTPIIGVFNISARPLTELIPLSRFSGVVPSLNYIVRAHSSGVVSPIVKPSSSSALIPVSLEVRGYDIFSAFPLSQFDSESTGRVYAGNLGLLGKMIGAAAITSSEFELLHNGRVLLDTRLKALGILGVYLSTLPQMTIEDDFLVTIQGQTIPPHTVSINQADKHVLEIDVERAWNEMGLKAGWSNEVEVKAYFTIEH
;
A
#
# COMPACT_ATOMS: atom_id res chain seq x y z
N MET A 1 -39.21 -0.46 8.88
CA MET A 1 -38.06 0.34 8.46
C MET A 1 -38.08 1.59 9.30
N SER A 2 -37.01 1.95 9.99
CA SER A 2 -36.94 3.13 10.83
C SER A 2 -36.98 4.38 9.93
N ASP A 3 -37.84 5.36 10.29
CA ASP A 3 -37.99 6.65 9.60
C ASP A 3 -36.79 7.61 9.82
N GLU A 4 -35.64 7.09 10.29
CA GLU A 4 -34.44 7.91 10.43
C GLU A 4 -33.82 8.19 9.05
N PRO A 5 -33.42 9.44 8.78
CA PRO A 5 -32.72 9.77 7.54
C PRO A 5 -31.44 8.93 7.43
N TYR A 6 -31.13 8.54 6.18
CA TYR A 6 -29.95 7.75 5.89
C TYR A 6 -28.67 8.55 6.21
N ASP A 7 -27.82 7.98 7.09
CA ASP A 7 -26.52 8.52 7.49
C ASP A 7 -25.42 7.56 7.06
N PHE A 8 -24.76 7.90 5.95
CA PHE A 8 -23.69 7.07 5.38
C PHE A 8 -22.45 7.02 6.29
N GLU A 9 -22.12 8.10 7.00
CA GLU A 9 -20.97 8.11 7.91
C GLU A 9 -21.19 7.12 9.08
N LYS A 10 -22.38 7.08 9.62
CA LYS A 10 -22.79 6.12 10.66
C LYS A 10 -22.73 4.68 10.14
N GLU A 11 -23.22 4.44 8.92
CA GLU A 11 -23.14 3.12 8.30
C GLU A 11 -21.70 2.74 8.02
N PHE A 12 -20.88 3.64 7.46
CA PHE A 12 -19.47 3.43 7.21
C PHE A 12 -18.75 3.01 8.49
N GLN A 13 -18.92 3.75 9.57
CA GLN A 13 -18.33 3.42 10.86
C GLN A 13 -18.77 2.05 11.37
N ALA A 14 -20.05 1.70 11.24
CA ALA A 14 -20.57 0.43 11.72
C ALA A 14 -20.11 -0.78 10.91
N VAL A 15 -19.88 -0.61 9.60
CA VAL A 15 -19.51 -1.70 8.69
C VAL A 15 -17.99 -1.90 8.65
N PHE A 16 -17.22 -0.82 8.51
CA PHE A 16 -15.80 -0.90 8.19
C PHE A 16 -14.89 -0.82 9.41
N ILE A 17 -15.16 0.13 10.32
CA ILE A 17 -14.27 0.39 11.46
C ILE A 17 -14.58 -0.61 12.58
N PRO A 18 -13.57 -1.30 13.14
CA PRO A 18 -13.78 -2.16 14.31
C PRO A 18 -14.48 -1.40 15.43
N LYS A 19 -15.31 -2.09 16.23
CA LYS A 19 -15.91 -1.45 17.42
C LYS A 19 -14.79 -0.93 18.31
N GLN A 20 -14.62 0.37 18.31
CA GLN A 20 -13.63 1.04 19.15
C GLN A 20 -14.00 0.87 20.61
N LYS A 21 -13.04 0.55 21.46
CA LYS A 21 -13.17 0.80 22.90
C LYS A 21 -13.36 2.32 23.04
N PRO A 22 -14.30 2.78 23.91
CA PRO A 22 -14.40 4.21 24.14
C PRO A 22 -13.01 4.76 24.48
N PRO A 23 -12.62 5.93 23.93
CA PRO A 23 -11.34 6.53 24.30
C PRO A 23 -11.30 6.62 25.81
N PRO A 24 -10.18 6.26 26.44
CA PRO A 24 -10.05 6.46 27.88
C PRO A 24 -10.37 7.93 28.14
N GLN A 25 -11.27 8.17 29.10
CA GLN A 25 -11.59 9.54 29.48
C GLN A 25 -10.27 10.19 29.90
N PRO A 26 -9.90 11.36 29.37
CA PRO A 26 -8.73 12.05 29.86
C PRO A 26 -8.89 12.19 31.35
N THR A 27 -7.99 11.60 32.11
CA THR A 27 -7.88 11.88 33.54
C THR A 27 -7.73 13.38 33.65
N VAL A 28 -8.68 14.02 34.31
CA VAL A 28 -8.71 15.47 34.52
C VAL A 28 -7.57 15.82 35.47
N SER A 29 -6.36 15.85 34.96
CA SER A 29 -5.23 16.56 35.54
C SER A 29 -4.79 17.60 34.49
N GLY A 30 -5.26 18.81 34.72
CA GLY A 30 -5.13 19.92 33.77
C GLY A 30 -3.74 20.49 33.60
N GLU A 31 -2.73 19.68 33.35
CA GLU A 31 -1.41 20.13 32.91
C GLU A 31 -0.70 19.00 32.12
N MET A 32 -1.05 18.82 30.85
CA MET A 32 -0.18 18.06 29.95
C MET A 32 1.00 18.93 29.47
N GLY A 33 1.94 19.22 30.38
CA GLY A 33 3.17 19.96 30.03
C GLY A 33 4.29 19.11 29.46
N ALA A 34 4.16 17.78 29.44
CA ALA A 34 5.21 16.88 28.98
C ALA A 34 4.65 15.64 28.30
N THR A 35 5.23 15.21 27.16
CA THR A 35 4.93 13.95 26.47
C THR A 35 6.16 13.08 26.33
N VAL A 36 5.99 11.76 26.45
CA VAL A 36 7.08 10.76 26.41
C VAL A 36 6.93 9.89 25.19
N SER A 37 7.97 9.78 24.39
CA SER A 37 8.12 8.80 23.33
C SER A 37 9.40 8.01 23.54
N CYS A 38 9.44 6.75 23.21
CA CYS A 38 10.65 5.95 23.42
C CYS A 38 10.90 4.97 22.27
N TYR A 39 12.13 4.54 22.19
CA TYR A 39 12.51 3.37 21.41
C TYR A 39 13.26 2.40 22.33
N PRO A 40 12.85 1.12 22.34
CA PRO A 40 11.67 0.50 21.73
C PRO A 40 10.35 1.11 22.20
N PRO A 41 9.27 1.11 21.38
CA PRO A 41 8.04 1.84 21.65
C PRO A 41 7.18 1.16 22.73
N LEU A 42 6.47 1.96 23.52
CA LEU A 42 5.40 1.51 24.41
C LEU A 42 4.19 1.00 23.58
N GLY A 43 3.39 0.11 24.18
CA GLY A 43 2.17 -0.44 23.58
C GLY A 43 2.39 -1.50 22.50
N GLN A 44 3.62 -1.67 22.01
CA GLN A 44 3.97 -2.55 20.91
C GLN A 44 4.83 -3.73 21.35
N VAL A 45 4.97 -4.74 20.49
CA VAL A 45 5.92 -5.84 20.63
C VAL A 45 7.06 -5.62 19.65
N THR A 46 8.27 -5.40 20.18
CA THR A 46 9.49 -5.18 19.39
C THR A 46 10.34 -6.44 19.37
N GLN A 47 10.72 -6.90 18.19
CA GLN A 47 11.64 -8.03 18.03
C GLN A 47 13.05 -7.51 17.75
N LEU A 48 14.03 -7.93 18.56
CA LEU A 48 15.43 -7.56 18.43
C LEU A 48 16.31 -8.80 18.28
N LYS A 49 17.43 -8.67 17.55
CA LYS A 49 18.42 -9.74 17.38
C LYS A 49 19.47 -9.73 18.48
N SER A 50 19.78 -8.57 19.04
CA SER A 50 20.76 -8.38 20.10
C SER A 50 20.11 -8.42 21.47
N GLY A 51 20.74 -9.11 22.42
CA GLY A 51 20.36 -9.08 23.82
C GLY A 51 20.82 -7.83 24.57
N ILE A 52 21.58 -6.94 23.95
CA ILE A 52 21.88 -5.60 24.48
C ILE A 52 20.90 -4.62 23.83
N ILE A 53 20.11 -3.95 24.65
CA ILE A 53 19.05 -3.04 24.22
C ILE A 53 19.40 -1.63 24.65
N ASP A 54 19.58 -0.73 23.70
CA ASP A 54 19.72 0.70 23.95
C ASP A 54 18.34 1.34 23.97
N PHE A 55 17.89 1.76 25.14
CA PHE A 55 16.68 2.54 25.30
C PHE A 55 16.99 4.01 25.08
N ILE A 56 16.19 4.66 24.25
CA ILE A 56 16.19 6.11 24.08
C ILE A 56 14.78 6.62 24.38
N VAL A 57 14.70 7.57 25.29
CA VAL A 57 13.44 8.24 25.65
C VAL A 57 13.54 9.70 25.25
N LEU A 58 12.58 10.14 24.44
CA LEU A 58 12.35 11.54 24.11
C LEU A 58 11.26 12.08 25.02
N LEU A 59 11.60 13.12 25.80
CA LEU A 59 10.68 13.91 26.57
C LEU A 59 10.48 15.26 25.86
N GLU A 60 9.27 15.53 25.38
CA GLU A 60 8.88 16.82 24.82
C GLU A 60 8.22 17.67 25.91
N VAL A 61 8.78 18.85 26.20
CA VAL A 61 8.32 19.75 27.25
C VAL A 61 8.16 21.17 26.71
N GLU A 62 7.43 22.02 27.42
CA GLU A 62 7.39 23.44 27.11
C GLU A 62 8.79 24.05 27.28
N GLU A 63 9.16 25.04 26.47
CA GLU A 63 10.50 25.68 26.53
C GLU A 63 10.89 26.19 27.92
N LYS A 64 9.90 26.71 28.68
CA LYS A 64 10.10 27.18 30.06
C LYS A 64 10.54 26.09 31.03
N ASP A 65 10.17 24.83 30.78
CA ASP A 65 10.43 23.68 31.65
C ASP A 65 11.64 22.85 31.16
N ALA A 66 12.31 23.28 30.08
CA ALA A 66 13.43 22.54 29.47
C ALA A 66 14.68 22.40 30.38
N ASN A 67 14.86 23.33 31.31
CA ASN A 67 15.98 23.35 32.24
C ASN A 67 15.67 22.73 33.61
N ASP A 68 14.44 22.23 33.80
CA ASP A 68 14.04 21.54 35.01
C ASP A 68 14.89 20.25 35.21
N PRO A 69 15.10 19.81 36.46
CA PRO A 69 15.85 18.58 36.73
C PRO A 69 14.97 17.35 36.51
N TRP A 70 14.67 17.07 35.21
CA TRP A 70 13.86 15.92 34.82
C TRP A 70 14.55 14.61 35.18
N GLU A 71 13.82 13.73 35.82
CA GLU A 71 14.20 12.35 36.11
C GLU A 71 13.31 11.39 35.29
N ILE A 72 13.93 10.46 34.59
CA ILE A 72 13.27 9.43 33.76
C ILE A 72 13.73 8.06 34.23
N VAL A 73 12.78 7.17 34.47
CA VAL A 73 13.05 5.81 34.92
C VAL A 73 12.29 4.79 34.07
N LEU A 74 13.00 3.77 33.64
CA LEU A 74 12.44 2.58 33.05
C LEU A 74 12.04 1.62 34.18
N TRP A 75 10.76 1.30 34.27
CA TRP A 75 10.23 0.26 35.13
C TRP A 75 10.09 -1.00 34.29
N GLN A 76 10.80 -2.07 34.61
CA GLN A 76 10.97 -3.19 33.71
C GLN A 76 11.07 -4.54 34.42
N SER A 77 10.67 -5.62 33.70
CA SER A 77 10.79 -7.02 34.11
C SER A 77 11.47 -7.80 32.99
N ALA A 78 12.73 -8.18 33.20
CA ALA A 78 13.51 -8.98 32.25
C ALA A 78 13.38 -10.46 32.55
N ASP A 79 13.14 -11.27 31.52
CA ASP A 79 13.13 -12.73 31.58
C ASP A 79 12.18 -13.32 32.65
N GLY A 80 11.04 -12.62 32.88
CA GLY A 80 10.04 -13.02 33.86
C GLY A 80 10.42 -12.83 35.33
N LYS A 81 11.47 -12.04 35.61
CA LYS A 81 11.89 -11.67 36.95
C LYS A 81 11.03 -10.55 37.55
N ASP A 82 11.24 -10.22 38.82
CA ASP A 82 10.55 -9.11 39.46
C ASP A 82 10.82 -7.79 38.72
N TRP A 83 9.85 -6.89 38.84
CA TRP A 83 9.94 -5.56 38.27
C TRP A 83 10.95 -4.70 39.03
N VAL A 84 11.86 -4.08 38.29
CA VAL A 84 12.92 -3.25 38.84
C VAL A 84 13.02 -1.91 38.09
N GLU A 85 13.62 -0.93 38.76
CA GLU A 85 13.88 0.39 38.22
C GLU A 85 15.25 0.45 37.54
N THR A 86 15.32 1.18 36.42
CA THR A 86 16.58 1.52 35.76
C THR A 86 16.54 3.00 35.41
N ASP A 87 17.46 3.78 35.99
CA ASP A 87 17.54 5.20 35.72
C ASP A 87 18.09 5.46 34.31
N LEU A 88 17.51 6.44 33.61
CA LEU A 88 18.04 6.89 32.34
C LEU A 88 18.82 8.17 32.52
N SER A 89 19.98 8.26 31.86
CA SER A 89 20.84 9.44 31.88
C SER A 89 20.51 10.38 30.73
N ARG A 90 20.52 11.68 30.98
CA ARG A 90 20.33 12.69 29.93
C ARG A 90 21.46 12.61 28.91
N MET A 91 21.13 12.53 27.64
CA MET A 91 22.07 12.49 26.53
C MET A 91 22.71 13.87 26.34
N LYS A 92 23.99 13.88 25.96
CA LYS A 92 24.70 15.12 25.63
C LYS A 92 24.25 15.65 24.26
N ASP A 93 24.26 16.96 24.11
CA ASP A 93 24.08 17.60 22.82
C ASP A 93 25.09 17.04 21.80
N GLY A 94 24.63 16.70 20.62
CA GLY A 94 25.44 16.08 19.55
C GLY A 94 25.44 14.55 19.53
N SER A 95 24.98 13.85 20.60
CA SER A 95 24.72 12.40 20.59
C SER A 95 23.23 12.06 20.46
N ALA A 96 22.36 13.05 20.61
CA ALA A 96 20.91 12.90 20.45
C ALA A 96 20.50 12.69 18.99
N PRO A 97 19.40 11.97 18.71
CA PRO A 97 18.84 11.85 17.39
C PRO A 97 18.53 13.21 16.75
N SER A 98 18.91 13.38 15.47
CA SER A 98 18.70 14.65 14.76
C SER A 98 17.25 14.77 14.29
N SER A 99 16.62 15.90 14.57
CA SER A 99 15.29 16.21 14.03
C SER A 99 15.42 16.61 12.56
N LEU A 100 14.67 15.90 11.70
CA LEU A 100 14.58 16.19 10.26
C LEU A 100 13.34 17.01 9.91
N GLN A 101 12.44 17.18 10.84
CA GLN A 101 11.23 18.00 10.71
C GLN A 101 11.37 19.32 11.46
N ILE A 102 10.62 20.32 11.04
CA ILE A 102 10.51 21.58 11.78
C ILE A 102 9.87 21.27 13.13
N ALA A 103 10.59 21.57 14.21
CA ALA A 103 10.07 21.33 15.56
C ALA A 103 8.79 22.14 15.80
N PRO A 104 7.81 21.58 16.55
CA PRO A 104 6.66 22.36 16.98
C PRO A 104 7.10 23.59 17.76
N ALA A 105 6.51 24.73 17.47
CA ALA A 105 6.79 25.97 18.18
C ALA A 105 6.57 25.82 19.68
N HIS A 106 7.46 26.37 20.48
CA HIS A 106 7.43 26.41 21.97
C HIS A 106 7.65 25.07 22.69
N LYS A 107 8.12 24.03 22.00
CA LYS A 107 8.49 22.76 22.65
C LYS A 107 9.99 22.49 22.56
N SER A 108 10.54 21.99 23.66
CA SER A 108 11.93 21.52 23.76
C SER A 108 11.96 20.00 23.81
N ARG A 109 12.96 19.39 23.17
CA ARG A 109 13.20 17.95 23.12
C ARG A 109 14.37 17.55 23.97
N LEU A 110 14.12 16.74 24.98
CA LEU A 110 15.13 16.23 25.89
C LEU A 110 15.27 14.72 25.68
N TYR A 111 16.51 14.25 25.48
CA TYR A 111 16.78 12.84 25.25
C TYR A 111 17.46 12.20 26.44
N PHE A 112 17.02 10.99 26.79
CA PHE A 112 17.57 10.19 27.88
C PHE A 112 17.85 8.79 27.35
N SER A 113 18.89 8.13 27.90
CA SER A 113 19.26 6.78 27.45
C SER A 113 19.72 5.89 28.58
N ALA A 114 19.52 4.58 28.40
CA ALA A 114 20.09 3.51 29.19
C ALA A 114 20.28 2.27 28.33
N SER A 115 21.27 1.42 28.67
CA SER A 115 21.48 0.12 28.01
C SER A 115 21.21 -1.00 29.00
N LEU A 116 20.47 -2.03 28.55
CA LEU A 116 20.10 -3.20 29.33
C LEU A 116 20.52 -4.48 28.62
N ALA A 117 20.96 -5.47 29.39
CA ALA A 117 21.18 -6.81 28.89
C ALA A 117 19.96 -7.70 29.22
N VAL A 118 19.39 -8.32 28.19
CA VAL A 118 18.19 -9.16 28.28
C VAL A 118 18.46 -10.48 27.54
N ALA A 119 18.10 -11.61 28.13
CA ALA A 119 18.37 -12.91 27.53
C ALA A 119 17.28 -13.37 26.54
N SER A 120 16.01 -13.14 26.87
CA SER A 120 14.90 -13.66 26.06
C SER A 120 13.76 -12.64 25.84
N ALA A 121 13.27 -12.01 26.91
CA ALA A 121 12.14 -11.10 26.82
C ALA A 121 12.19 -10.02 27.90
N LEU A 122 11.58 -8.87 27.59
CA LEU A 122 11.46 -7.75 28.52
C LEU A 122 10.07 -7.11 28.38
N ASN A 123 9.40 -6.91 29.53
CA ASN A 123 8.24 -6.02 29.61
C ASN A 123 8.66 -4.73 30.32
N PHE A 124 8.18 -3.58 29.85
CA PHE A 124 8.62 -2.30 30.39
C PHE A 124 7.56 -1.20 30.24
N THR A 125 7.67 -0.22 31.11
CA THR A 125 7.01 1.08 30.99
C THR A 125 7.95 2.20 31.43
N VAL A 126 7.57 3.46 31.19
CA VAL A 126 8.37 4.64 31.55
C VAL A 126 7.63 5.48 32.57
N LYS A 127 8.32 5.91 33.61
CA LYS A 127 7.87 6.95 34.54
C LYS A 127 8.80 8.12 34.53
N PHE A 128 8.26 9.30 34.83
CA PHE A 128 9.01 10.56 34.77
C PHE A 128 8.52 11.57 35.79
N ARG A 129 9.37 12.53 36.17
CA ARG A 129 9.01 13.69 37.00
C ARG A 129 9.99 14.82 36.73
N ASN A 130 9.57 16.05 36.97
CA ASN A 130 10.40 17.25 36.72
C ASN A 130 11.19 17.72 37.94
N ASN A 131 11.06 17.08 39.11
CA ASN A 131 11.79 17.35 40.34
C ASN A 131 11.65 16.15 41.29
N SER A 132 12.69 15.85 42.09
CA SER A 132 12.68 14.81 43.11
C SER A 132 11.58 14.95 44.17
N ASP A 133 11.09 16.16 44.39
CA ASP A 133 10.00 16.46 45.34
C ASP A 133 8.60 16.24 44.76
N LYS A 134 8.50 15.96 43.45
CA LYS A 134 7.21 15.72 42.75
C LYS A 134 6.91 14.23 42.67
N PRO A 135 5.62 13.85 42.65
CA PRO A 135 5.23 12.46 42.44
C PRO A 135 5.61 11.98 41.03
N TRP A 136 5.90 10.68 40.93
CA TRP A 136 6.11 10.00 39.66
C TRP A 136 4.83 10.01 38.82
N ARG A 137 4.96 10.31 37.53
CA ARG A 137 3.95 10.22 36.48
C ARG A 137 4.30 9.05 35.57
N TRP A 138 3.31 8.28 35.16
CA TRP A 138 3.51 7.13 34.29
C TRP A 138 3.12 7.48 32.86
N ALA A 139 4.02 7.28 31.89
CA ALA A 139 3.75 7.56 30.47
C ALA A 139 2.52 6.79 29.95
N ARG A 140 2.34 5.54 30.39
CA ARG A 140 1.19 4.72 30.01
C ARG A 140 -0.13 5.31 30.47
N ASP A 141 -0.20 5.87 31.68
CA ASP A 141 -1.44 6.41 32.27
C ASP A 141 -1.76 7.78 31.67
N GLU A 142 -0.74 8.65 31.53
CA GLU A 142 -0.87 9.99 30.95
C GLU A 142 -1.27 9.96 29.46
N GLN A 143 -0.74 9.01 28.70
CA GLN A 143 -0.93 8.91 27.26
C GLN A 143 -1.88 7.77 26.86
N SER A 144 -2.42 7.03 27.85
CA SER A 144 -3.35 5.90 27.61
C SER A 144 -2.79 4.83 26.66
N ILE A 145 -1.48 4.54 26.77
CA ILE A 145 -0.78 3.53 25.99
C ILE A 145 -0.43 2.33 26.87
N GLY A 146 -0.32 1.15 26.27
CA GLY A 146 0.09 -0.08 26.99
C GLY A 146 1.58 -0.12 27.30
N ASP A 147 1.99 -1.08 28.11
CA ASP A 147 3.40 -1.40 28.35
C ASP A 147 4.04 -1.91 27.05
N GLY A 148 5.35 -1.68 26.89
CA GLY A 148 6.12 -2.23 25.79
C GLY A 148 6.59 -3.65 26.10
N THR A 149 6.68 -4.48 25.08
CA THR A 149 7.23 -5.84 25.15
C THR A 149 8.36 -6.00 24.14
N ILE A 150 9.48 -6.53 24.56
CA ILE A 150 10.60 -6.85 23.69
C ILE A 150 10.84 -8.35 23.70
N ILE A 151 11.12 -8.91 22.53
CA ILE A 151 11.50 -10.32 22.35
C ILE A 151 12.89 -10.34 21.73
N ILE A 152 13.79 -11.11 22.29
CA ILE A 152 15.14 -11.32 21.76
C ILE A 152 15.14 -12.56 20.87
N ASN A 153 15.26 -12.37 19.56
CA ASN A 153 15.43 -13.42 18.58
C ASN A 153 16.93 -13.64 18.32
N ALA A 154 17.68 -14.00 19.36
CA ALA A 154 19.10 -14.37 19.18
C ALA A 154 19.19 -15.54 18.18
N GLU A 155 20.15 -15.48 17.25
CA GLU A 155 20.45 -16.59 16.33
C GLU A 155 20.79 -17.83 17.16
N LYS A 156 19.79 -18.67 17.38
CA LYS A 156 20.01 -19.97 18.03
C LYS A 156 20.67 -20.87 17.01
N THR A 157 21.92 -21.21 17.21
CA THR A 157 22.75 -22.14 16.42
C THR A 157 22.21 -23.56 16.30
N SER A 158 21.06 -23.88 16.91
CA SER A 158 20.33 -25.13 16.69
C SER A 158 18.84 -24.91 16.97
N ALA A 159 18.12 -24.39 15.95
CA ALA A 159 16.66 -24.49 15.97
C ALA A 159 16.30 -25.98 15.96
N LYS A 160 15.63 -26.46 17.02
CA LYS A 160 15.02 -27.79 17.03
C LYS A 160 14.02 -27.79 15.86
N THR A 161 14.31 -28.58 14.83
CA THR A 161 13.38 -28.70 13.68
C THR A 161 12.03 -29.13 14.24
N LEU A 162 10.99 -28.36 13.99
CA LEU A 162 9.64 -28.73 14.37
C LEU A 162 9.25 -29.96 13.58
N THR A 163 8.89 -31.02 14.26
CA THR A 163 8.63 -32.34 13.65
C THR A 163 7.17 -32.56 13.32
N SER A 164 6.27 -31.83 14.01
CA SER A 164 4.82 -31.96 13.86
C SER A 164 4.10 -30.61 13.97
N PHE A 165 3.01 -30.45 13.23
CA PHE A 165 2.14 -29.27 13.36
C PHE A 165 1.46 -29.20 14.74
N THR A 166 1.27 -30.35 15.42
CA THR A 166 0.75 -30.41 16.80
C THR A 166 1.68 -29.81 17.84
N ASP A 167 2.97 -29.59 17.48
CA ASP A 167 3.90 -28.86 18.34
C ASP A 167 3.59 -27.37 18.34
N ILE A 168 3.02 -26.88 17.22
CA ILE A 168 2.67 -25.47 16.99
C ILE A 168 1.25 -25.18 17.47
N VAL A 169 0.27 -26.00 17.10
CA VAL A 169 -1.14 -25.78 17.40
C VAL A 169 -1.63 -26.83 18.40
N LYS A 170 -2.15 -26.35 19.53
CA LYS A 170 -2.72 -27.21 20.58
C LYS A 170 -4.22 -27.41 20.35
N ASN A 171 -4.72 -28.57 20.75
CA ASN A 171 -6.14 -28.95 20.62
C ASN A 171 -6.64 -28.99 19.16
N LEU A 172 -5.78 -29.41 18.25
CA LEU A 172 -6.08 -29.54 16.83
C LEU A 172 -7.23 -30.54 16.60
N ASN A 173 -8.16 -30.19 15.69
CA ASN A 173 -9.26 -31.09 15.34
C ASN A 173 -8.72 -32.37 14.64
N PRO A 174 -9.09 -33.57 15.11
CA PRO A 174 -8.60 -34.85 14.56
C PRO A 174 -9.10 -35.14 13.14
N ASP A 175 -10.19 -34.51 12.68
CA ASP A 175 -10.74 -34.70 11.34
C ASP A 175 -9.93 -34.00 10.25
N LEU A 176 -8.99 -33.14 10.63
CA LEU A 176 -8.10 -32.44 9.70
C LEU A 176 -6.93 -33.33 9.29
N THR A 177 -6.70 -33.42 7.99
CA THR A 177 -5.52 -34.09 7.44
C THR A 177 -4.39 -33.09 7.28
N ILE A 178 -3.20 -33.39 7.83
CA ILE A 178 -2.07 -32.45 7.83
C ILE A 178 -0.86 -33.12 7.21
N ALA A 179 -0.30 -32.50 6.20
CA ALA A 179 0.92 -32.93 5.53
C ALA A 179 1.97 -31.82 5.57
N ARG A 180 3.23 -32.16 5.83
CA ARG A 180 4.34 -31.24 5.68
C ARG A 180 4.66 -31.05 4.20
N ALA A 181 4.89 -29.80 3.78
CA ALA A 181 5.27 -29.45 2.42
C ALA A 181 6.64 -28.77 2.39
N SER A 182 7.29 -28.80 1.24
CA SER A 182 8.54 -28.08 1.03
C SER A 182 8.25 -26.59 0.87
N SER A 183 8.88 -25.76 1.70
CA SER A 183 8.80 -24.31 1.55
C SER A 183 9.80 -23.79 0.51
N GLN A 184 9.36 -22.88 -0.35
CA GLN A 184 10.23 -22.14 -1.28
C GLN A 184 10.91 -20.94 -0.61
N CYS A 185 10.51 -20.60 0.62
CA CYS A 185 11.06 -19.47 1.37
C CYS A 185 12.04 -19.97 2.43
N PRO A 186 13.36 -19.65 2.32
CA PRO A 186 14.35 -20.11 3.29
C PRO A 186 14.01 -19.71 4.73
N GLY A 187 14.29 -20.58 5.69
CA GLY A 187 14.05 -20.33 7.11
C GLY A 187 12.60 -20.48 7.55
N THR A 188 11.73 -21.02 6.68
CA THR A 188 10.33 -21.31 7.02
C THR A 188 9.99 -22.78 6.91
N GLU A 189 9.02 -23.22 7.71
CA GLU A 189 8.40 -24.54 7.62
C GLU A 189 6.96 -24.39 7.16
N LEU A 190 6.47 -25.33 6.35
CA LEU A 190 5.18 -25.24 5.67
C LEU A 190 4.39 -26.53 5.82
N TRP A 191 3.09 -26.40 6.05
CA TRP A 191 2.10 -27.50 6.08
C TRP A 191 0.90 -27.19 5.20
N VAL A 192 0.34 -28.26 4.64
CA VAL A 192 -0.96 -28.26 3.97
C VAL A 192 -1.94 -28.94 4.91
N ILE A 193 -3.04 -28.27 5.20
CA ILE A 193 -4.14 -28.75 6.02
C ILE A 193 -5.35 -28.93 5.12
N GLU A 194 -5.88 -30.14 5.05
CA GLU A 194 -7.09 -30.47 4.29
C GLU A 194 -8.25 -30.69 5.26
N ALA A 195 -9.35 -30.00 4.99
CA ALA A 195 -10.58 -30.07 5.76
C ALA A 195 -11.71 -30.61 4.85
N PRO A 196 -12.30 -31.79 5.13
CA PRO A 196 -13.27 -32.42 4.24
C PRO A 196 -14.59 -31.65 4.18
N VAL A 197 -15.23 -31.62 3.02
CA VAL A 197 -16.55 -31.05 2.81
C VAL A 197 -17.33 -31.86 1.80
N ASN A 198 -18.62 -32.14 2.08
CA ASN A 198 -19.49 -32.87 1.20
C ASN A 198 -19.85 -32.10 -0.06
N ALA A 199 -20.29 -32.83 -1.10
CA ALA A 199 -20.80 -32.25 -2.34
C ALA A 199 -21.98 -31.30 -2.08
N ALA A 200 -22.17 -30.32 -2.95
CA ALA A 200 -23.36 -29.49 -3.00
C ALA A 200 -24.60 -30.34 -3.27
N ASN A 201 -25.74 -29.96 -2.77
CA ASN A 201 -27.02 -30.65 -2.98
C ASN A 201 -27.86 -29.90 -4.02
N GLY A 202 -27.63 -30.19 -5.29
CA GLY A 202 -28.29 -29.48 -6.39
C GLY A 202 -27.87 -28.02 -6.49
N GLU A 203 -28.77 -27.11 -6.13
CA GLU A 203 -28.52 -25.65 -6.11
C GLU A 203 -27.99 -25.16 -4.77
N ASP A 204 -28.06 -25.99 -3.73
CA ASP A 204 -27.62 -25.62 -2.39
C ASP A 204 -26.18 -26.01 -2.14
N SER A 205 -25.37 -25.05 -1.71
CA SER A 205 -23.99 -25.29 -1.26
C SER A 205 -23.96 -26.09 0.03
N THR A 206 -22.97 -26.97 0.18
CA THR A 206 -22.68 -27.62 1.45
C THR A 206 -21.63 -26.82 2.21
N ARG A 207 -21.80 -26.70 3.52
CA ARG A 207 -20.88 -25.99 4.43
C ARG A 207 -20.34 -26.93 5.49
N ALA A 208 -19.10 -26.66 5.96
CA ALA A 208 -18.46 -27.37 7.05
C ALA A 208 -17.60 -26.42 7.87
N ASP A 209 -17.52 -26.66 9.18
CA ASP A 209 -16.74 -25.87 10.12
C ASP A 209 -15.83 -26.78 10.95
N TYR A 210 -14.54 -26.39 11.07
CA TYR A 210 -13.55 -27.14 11.83
C TYR A 210 -12.79 -26.20 12.76
N ARG A 211 -12.77 -26.51 14.06
CA ARG A 211 -11.87 -25.82 14.99
C ARG A 211 -10.42 -26.14 14.66
N LEU A 212 -9.58 -25.14 14.54
CA LEU A 212 -8.16 -25.33 14.28
C LEU A 212 -7.35 -25.55 15.57
N GLY A 213 -7.81 -25.01 16.70
CA GLY A 213 -7.11 -25.01 17.98
C GLY A 213 -6.33 -23.72 18.24
N VAL A 214 -5.48 -23.71 19.27
CA VAL A 214 -4.78 -22.52 19.73
C VAL A 214 -3.30 -22.57 19.39
N PRO A 215 -2.76 -21.62 18.59
CA PRO A 215 -1.33 -21.54 18.30
C PRO A 215 -0.51 -21.43 19.60
N TRP A 216 0.45 -22.34 19.78
CA TRP A 216 1.35 -22.51 20.94
C TRP A 216 0.64 -22.62 22.32
N GLY A 217 -0.67 -22.80 22.34
CA GLY A 217 -1.48 -22.66 23.55
C GLY A 217 -1.63 -21.22 24.04
N GLY A 218 -1.13 -20.22 23.30
CA GLY A 218 -1.19 -18.79 23.57
C GLY A 218 -0.23 -17.99 22.68
N TYR A 219 -0.55 -16.76 22.40
CA TYR A 219 0.20 -15.84 21.52
C TYR A 219 0.14 -14.41 22.06
N LEU A 220 0.99 -13.53 21.55
CA LEU A 220 1.08 -12.13 21.99
C LEU A 220 0.21 -11.18 21.16
N ARG A 221 0.12 -11.45 19.86
CA ARG A 221 -0.61 -10.64 18.90
C ARG A 221 -1.19 -11.53 17.80
N TRP A 222 -2.26 -11.08 17.21
CA TRP A 222 -2.77 -11.64 15.96
C TRP A 222 -3.13 -10.53 14.96
N PHE A 223 -3.10 -10.89 13.69
CA PHE A 223 -3.47 -10.06 12.56
C PHE A 223 -4.29 -10.90 11.58
N ALA A 224 -5.34 -10.34 11.02
CA ALA A 224 -6.15 -11.00 10.00
C ALA A 224 -6.55 -10.03 8.89
N LEU A 225 -6.70 -10.55 7.67
CA LEU A 225 -7.36 -9.86 6.58
C LEU A 225 -8.76 -10.45 6.42
N VAL A 226 -9.77 -9.66 6.77
CA VAL A 226 -11.17 -10.06 6.75
C VAL A 226 -11.90 -9.50 5.54
N ARG A 227 -12.95 -10.19 5.12
CA ARG A 227 -13.93 -9.68 4.16
C ARG A 227 -14.83 -8.67 4.85
N ILE A 228 -14.39 -7.43 4.89
CA ILE A 228 -15.10 -6.36 5.63
C ILE A 228 -16.51 -6.16 5.10
N TRP A 229 -16.65 -6.28 3.80
CA TRP A 229 -17.85 -6.39 3.03
C TRP A 229 -17.52 -7.27 1.81
N THR A 230 -18.49 -7.83 1.09
CA THR A 230 -18.23 -8.86 0.06
C THR A 230 -17.07 -8.54 -0.90
N PRO A 231 -16.95 -7.32 -1.50
CA PRO A 231 -15.87 -7.01 -2.44
C PRO A 231 -14.53 -6.64 -1.83
N TRP A 232 -14.45 -6.35 -0.51
CA TRP A 232 -13.28 -5.69 0.06
C TRP A 232 -12.68 -6.42 1.24
N LEU A 233 -11.35 -6.41 1.29
CA LEU A 233 -10.58 -6.82 2.46
C LEU A 233 -10.29 -5.63 3.36
N ALA A 234 -10.19 -5.90 4.64
CA ALA A 234 -9.67 -4.96 5.63
C ALA A 234 -8.96 -5.70 6.77
N PRO A 235 -8.00 -5.04 7.43
CA PRO A 235 -7.29 -5.66 8.53
C PRO A 235 -8.11 -5.69 9.82
N ARG A 236 -7.82 -6.72 10.64
CA ARG A 236 -8.24 -6.85 12.04
C ARG A 236 -7.04 -7.26 12.88
N HIS A 237 -6.98 -6.76 14.07
CA HIS A 237 -5.88 -6.94 15.00
C HIS A 237 -6.36 -7.29 16.39
N GLY A 238 -5.52 -7.98 17.15
CA GLY A 238 -5.77 -8.22 18.55
C GLY A 238 -4.52 -8.67 19.29
N LYS A 239 -4.67 -8.72 20.60
CA LYS A 239 -3.64 -9.18 21.53
C LYS A 239 -3.82 -10.67 21.78
N THR A 240 -4.01 -11.08 23.02
CA THR A 240 -4.07 -12.48 23.45
C THR A 240 -5.43 -13.15 23.24
N GLU A 241 -6.48 -12.39 22.98
CA GLU A 241 -7.83 -12.89 22.71
C GLU A 241 -8.12 -12.83 21.22
N PHE A 242 -8.51 -13.95 20.62
CA PHE A 242 -8.88 -14.02 19.22
C PHE A 242 -10.38 -13.82 19.02
N GLY A 243 -10.74 -12.96 18.09
CA GLY A 243 -12.13 -12.74 17.73
C GLY A 243 -12.24 -12.03 16.38
N LEU A 244 -12.96 -12.62 15.45
CA LEU A 244 -13.23 -12.08 14.13
C LEU A 244 -14.70 -11.67 14.01
N ASP A 245 -14.95 -10.45 13.59
CA ASP A 245 -16.30 -9.96 13.29
C ASP A 245 -16.76 -10.33 11.86
N LYS A 246 -15.84 -10.76 11.01
CA LYS A 246 -16.04 -11.11 9.60
C LYS A 246 -15.18 -12.31 9.21
N ASP A 247 -15.52 -12.95 8.10
CA ASP A 247 -14.74 -14.05 7.52
C ASP A 247 -13.36 -13.56 7.08
N ALA A 248 -12.30 -14.23 7.50
CA ALA A 248 -10.93 -13.89 7.12
C ALA A 248 -10.38 -14.84 6.05
N ILE A 249 -9.57 -14.32 5.13
CA ILE A 249 -8.84 -15.15 4.14
C ILE A 249 -7.45 -15.54 4.65
N MET A 250 -6.90 -14.75 5.54
CA MET A 250 -5.59 -14.93 6.15
C MET A 250 -5.63 -14.55 7.62
N VAL A 251 -4.95 -15.33 8.45
CA VAL A 251 -4.73 -15.03 9.87
C VAL A 251 -3.27 -15.26 10.21
N ALA A 252 -2.68 -14.38 11.01
CA ALA A 252 -1.31 -14.50 11.49
C ALA A 252 -1.23 -14.36 13.00
N PHE A 253 -0.30 -15.07 13.63
CA PHE A 253 -0.07 -15.04 15.07
C PHE A 253 1.41 -14.84 15.38
N LEU A 254 1.69 -14.07 16.43
CA LEU A 254 3.02 -13.86 16.98
C LEU A 254 3.16 -14.60 18.29
N SER A 255 4.08 -15.56 18.36
CA SER A 255 4.36 -16.35 19.57
C SER A 255 5.13 -15.55 20.62
N PRO A 256 5.11 -15.98 21.91
CA PRO A 256 5.98 -15.41 22.95
C PRO A 256 7.49 -15.59 22.67
N GLN A 257 7.86 -16.49 21.77
CA GLN A 257 9.26 -16.73 21.33
C GLN A 257 9.63 -15.99 20.05
N GLY A 258 8.76 -15.09 19.55
CA GLY A 258 9.01 -14.30 18.36
C GLY A 258 8.87 -15.04 17.03
N LYS A 259 8.23 -16.23 17.02
CA LYS A 259 7.87 -16.93 15.78
C LYS A 259 6.53 -16.41 15.25
N HIS A 260 6.43 -16.37 13.93
CA HIS A 260 5.21 -15.97 13.22
C HIS A 260 4.59 -17.21 12.57
N LEU A 261 3.33 -17.47 12.86
CA LEU A 261 2.51 -18.45 12.16
C LEU A 261 1.57 -17.69 11.23
N VAL A 262 1.58 -17.99 9.95
CA VAL A 262 0.63 -17.47 8.96
C VAL A 262 -0.24 -18.59 8.44
N LEU A 263 -1.55 -18.41 8.48
CA LEU A 263 -2.56 -19.31 7.96
C LEU A 263 -3.25 -18.64 6.77
N LEU A 264 -3.35 -19.35 5.64
CA LEU A 264 -3.98 -18.86 4.40
C LEU A 264 -5.02 -19.86 3.92
N GLY A 265 -6.29 -19.44 3.82
CA GLY A 265 -7.34 -20.25 3.20
C GLY A 265 -7.27 -20.14 1.68
N VAL A 266 -6.99 -21.23 0.97
CA VAL A 266 -6.95 -21.24 -0.49
C VAL A 266 -8.35 -21.50 -1.03
N SER A 267 -8.83 -20.65 -1.93
CA SER A 267 -10.16 -20.72 -2.51
C SER A 267 -10.08 -20.79 -4.04
N GLY A 268 -11.22 -21.07 -4.72
CA GLY A 268 -11.26 -21.19 -6.17
C GLY A 268 -10.63 -22.48 -6.70
N VAL A 269 -10.41 -23.45 -5.84
CA VAL A 269 -9.93 -24.81 -6.15
C VAL A 269 -11.05 -25.79 -5.84
N ASN A 270 -11.41 -26.64 -6.79
CA ASN A 270 -12.49 -27.64 -6.66
C ASN A 270 -13.84 -27.06 -6.19
N ASP A 271 -14.18 -25.85 -6.63
CA ASP A 271 -15.40 -25.11 -6.27
C ASP A 271 -15.58 -24.89 -4.76
N VAL A 272 -14.48 -24.90 -4.00
CA VAL A 272 -14.48 -24.66 -2.55
C VAL A 272 -13.99 -23.26 -2.21
N ILE A 273 -14.74 -22.60 -1.33
CA ILE A 273 -14.33 -21.37 -0.63
C ILE A 273 -13.87 -21.76 0.76
N THR A 274 -12.66 -21.32 1.13
CA THR A 274 -12.04 -21.60 2.43
C THR A 274 -11.71 -20.27 3.13
N VAL A 275 -12.31 -20.03 4.28
CA VAL A 275 -12.08 -18.82 5.10
C VAL A 275 -11.94 -19.17 6.57
N PHE A 276 -11.52 -18.20 7.38
CA PHE A 276 -11.39 -18.36 8.82
C PHE A 276 -12.49 -17.59 9.55
N ARG A 277 -12.91 -18.16 10.67
CA ARG A 277 -13.82 -17.59 11.67
C ARG A 277 -13.24 -17.79 13.05
N HIS A 278 -13.89 -17.27 14.08
CA HIS A 278 -13.66 -17.72 15.44
C HIS A 278 -14.77 -18.68 15.87
N SER A 279 -14.42 -19.65 16.70
CA SER A 279 -15.40 -20.53 17.35
C SER A 279 -16.05 -19.82 18.54
N GLU A 280 -17.11 -20.41 19.10
CA GLU A 280 -17.73 -19.92 20.34
C GLU A 280 -16.76 -19.85 21.53
N SER A 281 -15.71 -20.69 21.52
CA SER A 281 -14.64 -20.67 22.51
C SER A 281 -13.52 -19.64 22.22
N GLY A 282 -13.65 -18.82 21.17
CA GLY A 282 -12.64 -17.81 20.80
C GLY A 282 -11.40 -18.40 20.11
N GLU A 283 -11.47 -19.61 19.59
CA GLU A 283 -10.38 -20.26 18.86
C GLU A 283 -10.53 -20.04 17.35
N PRO A 284 -9.42 -19.98 16.58
CA PRO A 284 -9.48 -19.99 15.12
C PRO A 284 -10.22 -21.23 14.58
N SER A 285 -11.10 -21.03 13.62
CA SER A 285 -11.82 -22.10 12.95
C SER A 285 -11.77 -21.91 11.42
N ILE A 286 -11.80 -23.03 10.70
CA ILE A 286 -11.89 -23.09 9.24
C ILE A 286 -13.36 -23.20 8.88
N HIS A 287 -13.84 -22.34 8.00
CA HIS A 287 -15.17 -22.41 7.41
C HIS A 287 -15.08 -22.70 5.91
N LEU A 288 -15.83 -23.68 5.45
CA LEU A 288 -15.85 -24.13 4.08
C LEU A 288 -17.24 -23.95 3.47
N ARG A 289 -17.28 -23.58 2.18
CA ARG A 289 -18.46 -23.67 1.31
C ARG A 289 -18.06 -24.43 0.04
N ASN A 290 -18.69 -25.57 -0.20
CA ASN A 290 -18.51 -26.34 -1.43
C ASN A 290 -19.71 -26.12 -2.35
N ASP A 291 -19.45 -25.59 -3.53
CA ASP A 291 -20.42 -25.42 -4.62
C ASP A 291 -20.33 -26.56 -5.65
N GLY A 292 -19.33 -27.45 -5.52
CA GLY A 292 -19.05 -28.56 -6.43
C GLY A 292 -19.97 -29.78 -6.25
N GLU A 293 -20.12 -30.57 -7.31
CA GLU A 293 -20.96 -31.81 -7.35
C GLU A 293 -20.26 -33.01 -6.70
N SER A 294 -19.03 -32.86 -6.22
CA SER A 294 -18.26 -33.93 -5.59
C SER A 294 -17.84 -33.53 -4.19
N SER A 295 -17.82 -34.51 -3.27
CA SER A 295 -17.18 -34.32 -1.97
C SER A 295 -15.67 -34.13 -2.15
N THR A 296 -15.10 -33.19 -1.44
CA THR A 296 -13.69 -32.80 -1.57
C THR A 296 -13.14 -32.24 -0.24
N SER A 297 -12.05 -31.54 -0.28
CA SER A 297 -11.48 -30.83 0.90
C SER A 297 -11.18 -29.38 0.57
N GLY A 298 -11.44 -28.51 1.54
CA GLY A 298 -10.88 -27.18 1.55
C GLY A 298 -9.42 -27.21 1.96
N ILE A 299 -8.62 -26.29 1.47
CA ILE A 299 -7.17 -26.24 1.68
C ILE A 299 -6.80 -25.03 2.50
N VAL A 300 -6.07 -25.26 3.60
CA VAL A 300 -5.41 -24.21 4.38
C VAL A 300 -3.91 -24.46 4.33
N LEU A 301 -3.15 -23.41 4.01
CA LEU A 301 -1.69 -23.41 4.10
C LEU A 301 -1.26 -22.76 5.40
N ALA A 302 -0.33 -23.38 6.10
CA ALA A 302 0.23 -22.90 7.35
C ALA A 302 1.75 -22.82 7.24
N ALA A 303 2.33 -21.65 7.48
CA ALA A 303 3.78 -21.49 7.52
C ALA A 303 4.24 -20.81 8.79
N ILE A 304 5.38 -21.26 9.32
CA ILE A 304 6.07 -20.65 10.46
C ILE A 304 7.42 -20.12 10.03
N GLY A 305 7.78 -18.93 10.54
CA GLY A 305 9.07 -18.28 10.28
C GLY A 305 9.50 -17.35 11.39
N ASP A 306 10.71 -16.82 11.26
CA ASP A 306 11.27 -15.82 12.20
C ASP A 306 10.74 -14.41 11.98
N ASN A 307 10.10 -14.17 10.84
CA ASN A 307 9.42 -12.92 10.54
C ASN A 307 8.14 -13.19 9.74
N PHE A 308 7.21 -12.26 9.82
CA PHE A 308 5.92 -12.33 9.16
C PHE A 308 6.03 -12.44 7.63
N GLU A 309 6.90 -11.64 7.01
CA GLU A 309 7.00 -11.58 5.55
C GLU A 309 7.47 -12.91 4.95
N SER A 310 8.45 -13.56 5.58
CA SER A 310 8.91 -14.89 5.13
C SER A 310 7.83 -15.96 5.26
N ALA A 311 7.09 -15.95 6.38
CA ALA A 311 6.00 -16.90 6.59
C ALA A 311 4.85 -16.66 5.60
N LEU A 312 4.49 -15.39 5.35
CA LEU A 312 3.48 -15.04 4.34
C LEU A 312 3.93 -15.40 2.93
N ALA A 313 5.18 -15.09 2.57
CA ALA A 313 5.74 -15.49 1.27
C ALA A 313 5.67 -16.99 1.05
N ALA A 314 5.97 -17.80 2.08
CA ALA A 314 5.92 -19.26 2.00
C ALA A 314 4.53 -19.78 1.64
N VAL A 315 3.47 -19.34 2.32
CA VAL A 315 2.10 -19.74 2.00
C VAL A 315 1.66 -19.21 0.63
N MET A 316 2.04 -18.01 0.25
CA MET A 316 1.67 -17.42 -1.04
C MET A 316 2.37 -18.08 -2.23
N TYR A 317 3.65 -18.48 -2.09
CA TYR A 317 4.34 -19.24 -3.12
C TYR A 317 3.75 -20.64 -3.29
N HIS A 318 3.43 -21.31 -2.19
CA HIS A 318 2.82 -22.64 -2.26
C HIS A 318 1.38 -22.60 -2.78
N SER A 319 0.60 -21.56 -2.45
CA SER A 319 -0.77 -21.42 -2.96
C SER A 319 -0.82 -21.35 -4.49
N ARG A 320 0.20 -20.77 -5.16
CA ARG A 320 0.32 -20.81 -6.62
C ARG A 320 0.45 -22.24 -7.14
N ASN A 321 1.27 -23.06 -6.49
CA ASN A 321 1.43 -24.48 -6.88
C ASN A 321 0.11 -25.24 -6.78
N VAL A 322 -0.64 -25.00 -5.70
CA VAL A 322 -1.98 -25.59 -5.49
C VAL A 322 -2.95 -25.17 -6.59
N VAL A 323 -3.01 -23.87 -6.89
CA VAL A 323 -3.92 -23.32 -7.92
C VAL A 323 -3.51 -23.81 -9.32
N TYR A 324 -2.22 -23.83 -9.64
CA TYR A 324 -1.75 -24.35 -10.94
C TYR A 324 -2.06 -25.83 -11.12
N ALA A 325 -1.88 -26.64 -10.08
CA ALA A 325 -2.21 -28.07 -10.15
C ALA A 325 -3.70 -28.29 -10.44
N ALA A 326 -4.58 -27.49 -9.85
CA ALA A 326 -6.02 -27.55 -10.09
C ALA A 326 -6.42 -27.07 -11.48
N LYS A 327 -5.70 -26.09 -12.06
CA LYS A 327 -6.00 -25.50 -13.37
C LYS A 327 -5.47 -26.30 -14.56
N GLN A 328 -4.54 -27.24 -14.38
CA GLN A 328 -3.99 -28.07 -15.48
C GLN A 328 -5.05 -28.88 -16.24
N VAL A 329 -6.28 -28.92 -15.74
CA VAL A 329 -7.42 -29.56 -16.40
C VAL A 329 -7.91 -28.74 -17.62
N ASN A 330 -7.65 -27.42 -17.72
CA ASN A 330 -8.06 -26.57 -18.83
C ASN A 330 -6.83 -25.98 -19.58
N ASN A 331 -6.15 -26.83 -20.33
CA ASN A 331 -4.85 -26.48 -20.93
C ASN A 331 -4.96 -25.42 -22.06
N GLU A 332 -6.06 -25.35 -22.82
CA GLU A 332 -6.20 -24.43 -23.96
C GLU A 332 -6.27 -22.97 -23.49
N LEU A 333 -7.08 -22.67 -22.47
CA LEU A 333 -7.20 -21.34 -21.87
C LEU A 333 -5.87 -20.83 -21.33
N GLU A 334 -5.15 -21.66 -20.59
CA GLU A 334 -3.86 -21.28 -19.97
C GLU A 334 -2.80 -21.00 -21.04
N VAL A 335 -2.78 -21.75 -22.16
CA VAL A 335 -1.91 -21.52 -23.32
C VAL A 335 -2.23 -20.19 -24.02
N GLU A 336 -3.51 -19.86 -24.18
CA GLU A 336 -3.93 -18.59 -24.78
C GLU A 336 -3.51 -17.40 -23.91
N LEU A 337 -3.75 -17.47 -22.60
CA LEU A 337 -3.35 -16.42 -21.65
C LEU A 337 -1.84 -16.18 -21.66
N GLU A 338 -1.05 -17.25 -21.75
CA GLU A 338 0.41 -17.17 -21.83
C GLU A 338 0.87 -16.51 -23.14
N ALA A 339 0.28 -16.87 -24.26
CA ALA A 339 0.55 -16.25 -25.57
C ALA A 339 0.19 -14.76 -25.58
N LEU A 340 -0.94 -14.38 -24.98
CA LEU A 340 -1.33 -12.97 -24.84
C LEU A 340 -0.38 -12.19 -23.93
N ARG A 341 0.06 -12.80 -22.82
CA ARG A 341 1.07 -12.20 -21.93
C ARG A 341 2.39 -11.90 -22.65
N ASP A 342 2.87 -12.86 -23.43
CA ASP A 342 4.13 -12.73 -24.14
C ASP A 342 4.07 -11.66 -25.26
N GLY A 343 2.88 -11.33 -25.74
CA GLY A 343 2.62 -10.23 -26.65
C GLY A 343 2.66 -8.84 -26.04
N VAL A 344 2.60 -8.73 -24.71
CA VAL A 344 2.65 -7.43 -24.00
C VAL A 344 4.07 -6.88 -24.02
N LYS A 345 4.25 -5.70 -24.61
CA LYS A 345 5.54 -5.01 -24.60
C LYS A 345 5.70 -4.20 -23.31
N PRO A 346 6.85 -4.30 -22.63
CA PRO A 346 7.12 -3.47 -21.46
C PRO A 346 7.43 -2.03 -21.90
N GLU A 347 6.41 -1.20 -21.97
CA GLU A 347 6.52 0.21 -22.35
C GLU A 347 6.39 1.09 -21.08
N TRP A 348 7.42 1.07 -20.26
CA TRP A 348 7.39 1.74 -18.94
C TRP A 348 7.14 3.25 -19.03
N MET A 349 7.57 3.94 -20.09
CA MET A 349 7.34 5.38 -20.29
C MET A 349 6.01 5.72 -20.97
N GLU A 350 5.39 4.75 -21.61
CA GLU A 350 4.10 4.88 -22.29
C GLU A 350 3.01 4.07 -21.60
N ASN A 351 3.37 3.41 -20.52
CA ASN A 351 2.45 2.64 -19.73
C ASN A 351 1.41 3.56 -19.11
N TRP A 352 0.16 3.20 -19.26
CA TRP A 352 -0.95 4.04 -18.83
C TRP A 352 -0.99 4.29 -17.31
N TYR A 353 -0.33 3.47 -16.51
CA TYR A 353 -0.20 3.68 -15.07
C TYR A 353 1.03 4.46 -14.63
N ASP A 354 1.94 4.84 -15.53
CA ASP A 354 3.10 5.71 -15.21
C ASP A 354 2.81 7.20 -15.48
N GLY A 355 1.71 7.53 -16.16
CA GLY A 355 1.23 8.89 -16.33
C GLY A 355 0.24 9.33 -15.25
N LEU A 356 0.07 10.64 -15.08
CA LEU A 356 -1.00 11.17 -14.24
C LEU A 356 -2.36 10.89 -14.89
N GLY A 357 -3.29 10.30 -14.13
CA GLY A 357 -4.65 10.02 -14.57
C GLY A 357 -5.68 11.03 -14.03
N TYR A 358 -6.83 11.07 -14.67
CA TYR A 358 -8.02 11.78 -14.19
C TYR A 358 -9.24 10.86 -14.28
N CYS A 359 -10.05 10.83 -13.22
CA CYS A 359 -11.27 10.03 -13.14
C CYS A 359 -12.47 10.91 -12.88
N THR A 360 -13.58 10.67 -13.60
CA THR A 360 -14.79 11.51 -13.50
C THR A 360 -15.64 11.25 -12.26
N TRP A 361 -15.44 10.14 -11.52
CA TRP A 361 -16.34 9.69 -10.46
C TRP A 361 -16.64 10.76 -9.40
N ASN A 362 -15.70 11.12 -8.55
CA ASN A 362 -15.93 12.14 -7.53
C ASN A 362 -15.88 13.58 -8.09
N ALA A 363 -15.36 13.75 -9.31
CA ALA A 363 -15.26 15.04 -9.98
C ALA A 363 -16.59 15.52 -10.54
N LEU A 364 -17.36 14.64 -11.18
CA LEU A 364 -18.58 14.95 -11.90
C LEU A 364 -19.83 14.26 -11.32
N GLY A 365 -19.64 13.22 -10.51
CA GLY A 365 -20.71 12.45 -9.88
C GLY A 365 -21.56 11.66 -10.86
N GLN A 366 -22.75 11.30 -10.43
CA GLN A 366 -23.69 10.46 -11.18
C GLN A 366 -24.40 11.20 -12.32
N ASP A 367 -24.41 12.50 -12.32
CA ASP A 367 -25.00 13.32 -13.38
C ASP A 367 -23.95 13.61 -14.47
N LEU A 368 -23.45 12.54 -15.08
CA LEU A 368 -22.39 12.55 -16.08
C LEU A 368 -22.95 12.86 -17.47
N THR A 369 -22.34 13.82 -18.17
CA THR A 369 -22.65 14.15 -19.56
C THR A 369 -21.36 14.36 -20.35
N ASP A 370 -21.41 14.21 -21.69
CA ASP A 370 -20.25 14.48 -22.56
C ASP A 370 -19.75 15.92 -22.40
N GLU A 371 -20.64 16.91 -22.30
CA GLU A 371 -20.27 18.32 -22.10
C GLU A 371 -19.55 18.56 -20.76
N LYS A 372 -19.93 17.86 -19.68
CA LYS A 372 -19.22 17.93 -18.41
C LYS A 372 -17.83 17.29 -18.51
N VAL A 373 -17.69 16.18 -19.23
CA VAL A 373 -16.39 15.55 -19.50
C VAL A 373 -15.50 16.52 -20.29
N PHE A 374 -16.02 17.16 -21.36
CA PHE A 374 -15.27 18.15 -22.13
C PHE A 374 -14.82 19.32 -21.27
N LYS A 375 -15.72 19.86 -20.44
CA LYS A 375 -15.39 20.96 -19.53
C LYS A 375 -14.28 20.54 -18.56
N ALA A 376 -14.31 19.32 -18.03
CA ALA A 376 -13.29 18.85 -17.12
C ALA A 376 -11.91 18.78 -17.79
N VAL A 377 -11.80 18.16 -18.97
CA VAL A 377 -10.51 18.06 -19.68
C VAL A 377 -10.02 19.39 -20.22
N ASP A 378 -10.93 20.29 -20.65
CA ASP A 378 -10.58 21.66 -21.04
C ASP A 378 -9.97 22.42 -19.86
N THR A 379 -10.58 22.35 -18.68
CA THR A 379 -10.11 23.03 -17.47
C THR A 379 -8.76 22.47 -16.98
N LEU A 380 -8.53 21.17 -17.10
CA LEU A 380 -7.20 20.61 -16.83
C LEU A 380 -6.14 21.21 -17.75
N ALA A 381 -6.42 21.30 -19.06
CA ALA A 381 -5.51 21.91 -20.03
C ALA A 381 -5.27 23.41 -19.77
N GLU A 382 -6.31 24.17 -19.44
CA GLU A 382 -6.21 25.59 -19.08
C GLU A 382 -5.32 25.83 -17.86
N ASN A 383 -5.28 24.88 -16.92
CA ASN A 383 -4.40 24.92 -15.75
C ASN A 383 -3.05 24.25 -15.97
N ASN A 384 -2.70 23.88 -17.20
CA ASN A 384 -1.46 23.17 -17.54
C ASN A 384 -1.28 21.82 -16.83
N ILE A 385 -2.38 21.16 -16.48
CA ILE A 385 -2.37 19.81 -15.90
C ILE A 385 -2.43 18.80 -17.03
N ASN A 386 -1.27 18.25 -17.39
CA ASN A 386 -1.16 17.29 -18.49
C ASN A 386 -1.44 15.88 -18.00
N VAL A 387 -2.71 15.47 -17.98
CA VAL A 387 -3.07 14.08 -17.71
C VAL A 387 -2.82 13.21 -18.92
N THR A 388 -2.35 11.98 -18.69
CA THR A 388 -2.07 11.00 -19.75
C THR A 388 -3.24 10.04 -19.94
N SER A 389 -3.99 9.81 -18.86
CA SER A 389 -5.10 8.87 -18.84
C SER A 389 -6.37 9.54 -18.35
N LEU A 390 -7.49 9.22 -18.98
CA LEU A 390 -8.84 9.65 -18.59
C LEU A 390 -9.68 8.40 -18.33
N ILE A 391 -10.35 8.35 -17.18
CA ILE A 391 -11.35 7.32 -16.86
C ILE A 391 -12.72 7.99 -16.86
N ILE A 392 -13.56 7.64 -17.85
CA ILE A 392 -14.98 7.97 -17.86
C ILE A 392 -15.68 6.92 -17.02
N ASP A 393 -16.00 7.30 -15.79
CA ASP A 393 -16.53 6.37 -14.76
C ASP A 393 -18.04 6.11 -14.95
N ASP A 394 -18.71 5.51 -13.97
CA ASP A 394 -20.11 5.10 -14.00
C ASP A 394 -21.05 6.22 -14.53
N ASN A 395 -22.20 5.84 -15.09
CA ASN A 395 -23.28 6.67 -15.65
C ASN A 395 -23.08 7.18 -17.10
N TRP A 396 -22.20 6.58 -17.89
CA TRP A 396 -22.14 6.84 -19.33
C TRP A 396 -23.01 5.89 -20.17
N GLN A 397 -23.32 4.68 -19.64
CA GLN A 397 -23.96 3.57 -20.37
C GLN A 397 -25.45 3.79 -20.64
N ASP A 398 -25.98 3.26 -21.75
CA ASP A 398 -27.41 3.19 -22.05
C ASP A 398 -28.08 2.12 -21.18
N ILE A 399 -28.68 2.56 -20.08
CA ILE A 399 -29.33 1.71 -19.07
C ILE A 399 -30.85 1.89 -19.05
N ASP A 400 -31.55 0.92 -18.47
CA ASP A 400 -32.97 1.08 -18.22
C ASP A 400 -33.22 1.93 -16.94
N TYR A 401 -34.27 2.72 -16.97
CA TYR A 401 -34.68 3.57 -15.83
C TYR A 401 -35.99 3.10 -15.22
N THR A 402 -36.30 1.81 -15.36
CA THR A 402 -37.55 1.21 -14.82
C THR A 402 -37.55 1.14 -13.30
N HIS A 403 -36.35 1.12 -12.69
CA HIS A 403 -36.15 1.10 -11.25
C HIS A 403 -35.63 2.45 -10.73
N ASP A 404 -36.08 2.86 -9.54
CA ASP A 404 -35.59 4.08 -8.89
C ASP A 404 -34.10 3.98 -8.54
N SER A 405 -33.67 2.83 -8.01
CA SER A 405 -32.26 2.58 -7.65
C SER A 405 -31.43 2.18 -8.87
N GLN A 406 -30.33 2.87 -9.10
CA GLN A 406 -29.34 2.49 -10.13
C GLN A 406 -28.81 1.06 -9.94
N PHE A 407 -28.75 0.56 -8.70
CA PHE A 407 -28.24 -0.79 -8.40
C PHE A 407 -29.17 -1.93 -8.90
N GLN A 408 -30.34 -1.59 -9.36
CA GLN A 408 -31.32 -2.51 -9.95
C GLN A 408 -31.50 -2.29 -11.47
N ARG A 409 -30.85 -1.26 -12.04
CA ARG A 409 -30.98 -0.94 -13.47
C ARG A 409 -30.11 -1.87 -14.31
N GLY A 410 -30.64 -2.31 -15.45
CA GLY A 410 -29.96 -3.16 -16.40
C GLY A 410 -29.41 -2.41 -17.60
N TRP A 411 -28.39 -2.97 -18.24
CA TRP A 411 -27.74 -2.43 -19.43
C TRP A 411 -28.50 -2.80 -20.71
N LYS A 412 -28.84 -1.83 -21.54
CA LYS A 412 -29.67 -2.02 -22.72
C LYS A 412 -28.87 -2.26 -23.99
N SER A 413 -27.83 -1.51 -24.24
CA SER A 413 -27.00 -1.55 -25.44
C SER A 413 -25.56 -1.13 -25.15
N PHE A 414 -24.60 -1.51 -26.01
CA PHE A 414 -23.18 -1.12 -25.83
C PHE A 414 -22.93 0.39 -25.94
N GLU A 415 -23.84 1.14 -26.54
CA GLU A 415 -23.71 2.58 -26.78
C GLU A 415 -23.86 3.37 -25.45
N ALA A 416 -23.39 4.60 -25.47
CA ALA A 416 -23.62 5.56 -24.42
C ALA A 416 -25.10 5.98 -24.34
N ASP A 417 -25.54 6.47 -23.17
CA ASP A 417 -26.92 6.98 -22.99
C ASP A 417 -27.17 8.15 -23.96
N PRO A 418 -28.15 8.03 -24.86
CA PRO A 418 -28.41 9.05 -25.88
C PRO A 418 -28.87 10.40 -25.31
N LYS A 419 -29.30 10.46 -24.05
CA LYS A 419 -29.69 11.73 -23.40
C LYS A 419 -28.49 12.53 -22.92
N THR A 420 -27.50 11.83 -22.37
CA THR A 420 -26.32 12.45 -21.76
C THR A 420 -25.11 12.49 -22.71
N PHE A 421 -25.08 11.60 -23.71
CA PHE A 421 -24.09 11.53 -24.80
C PHE A 421 -24.80 11.52 -26.17
N PRO A 422 -25.42 12.64 -26.59
CA PRO A 422 -26.33 12.64 -27.76
C PRO A 422 -25.66 12.29 -29.08
N ASN A 423 -24.34 12.42 -29.18
CA ASN A 423 -23.56 12.10 -30.38
C ASN A 423 -22.87 10.73 -30.30
N GLY A 424 -23.10 9.98 -29.24
CA GLY A 424 -22.54 8.68 -28.94
C GLY A 424 -21.09 8.69 -28.45
N LEU A 425 -20.63 7.54 -27.94
CA LEU A 425 -19.32 7.40 -27.31
C LEU A 425 -18.18 7.69 -28.29
N LYS A 426 -18.27 7.21 -29.52
CA LYS A 426 -17.23 7.43 -30.54
C LYS A 426 -16.96 8.92 -30.81
N ASN A 427 -18.00 9.71 -30.91
CA ASN A 427 -17.87 11.17 -31.15
C ASN A 427 -17.22 11.86 -29.95
N THR A 428 -17.63 11.49 -28.74
CA THR A 428 -17.05 12.00 -27.51
C THR A 428 -15.54 11.74 -27.45
N VAL A 429 -15.10 10.50 -27.70
CA VAL A 429 -13.69 10.13 -27.69
C VAL A 429 -12.89 10.86 -28.76
N GLN A 430 -13.42 10.94 -29.99
CA GLN A 430 -12.77 11.65 -31.10
C GLN A 430 -12.59 13.15 -30.80
N ARG A 431 -13.60 13.79 -30.23
CA ARG A 431 -13.55 15.20 -29.83
C ARG A 431 -12.48 15.44 -28.75
N ILE A 432 -12.40 14.58 -27.73
CA ILE A 432 -11.37 14.65 -26.70
C ILE A 432 -9.99 14.55 -27.34
N ARG A 433 -9.72 13.50 -28.13
CA ARG A 433 -8.41 13.24 -28.73
C ARG A 433 -7.95 14.34 -29.70
N SER A 434 -8.87 14.94 -30.46
CA SER A 434 -8.56 16.01 -31.38
C SER A 434 -8.11 17.30 -30.69
N LYS A 435 -8.68 17.59 -29.52
CA LYS A 435 -8.39 18.81 -28.75
C LYS A 435 -7.27 18.63 -27.72
N HIS A 436 -7.18 17.42 -27.12
CA HIS A 436 -6.28 17.09 -26.03
C HIS A 436 -5.37 15.90 -26.37
N PRO A 437 -4.37 16.07 -27.25
CA PRO A 437 -3.49 14.98 -27.71
C PRO A 437 -2.58 14.43 -26.59
N ASN A 438 -2.47 15.11 -25.45
CA ASN A 438 -1.79 14.63 -24.25
C ASN A 438 -2.52 13.46 -23.60
N ILE A 439 -3.85 13.35 -23.76
CA ILE A 439 -4.64 12.23 -23.26
C ILE A 439 -4.45 11.03 -24.20
N GLN A 440 -3.51 10.15 -23.83
CA GLN A 440 -3.14 9.01 -24.63
C GLN A 440 -4.08 7.82 -24.45
N HIS A 441 -4.60 7.67 -23.25
CA HIS A 441 -5.43 6.55 -22.86
C HIS A 441 -6.78 7.02 -22.33
N ILE A 442 -7.84 6.48 -22.87
CA ILE A 442 -9.22 6.71 -22.43
C ILE A 442 -9.80 5.36 -22.03
N ALA A 443 -10.19 5.23 -20.78
CA ALA A 443 -10.87 4.04 -20.26
C ALA A 443 -12.31 4.38 -19.90
N VAL A 444 -13.18 3.38 -19.97
CA VAL A 444 -14.57 3.49 -19.52
C VAL A 444 -14.87 2.48 -18.42
N TRP A 445 -15.76 2.86 -17.51
CA TRP A 445 -16.28 2.00 -16.47
C TRP A 445 -17.37 1.07 -17.00
N HIS A 446 -17.44 -0.15 -16.50
CA HIS A 446 -18.60 -1.04 -16.59
C HIS A 446 -18.60 -2.04 -15.42
N ALA A 447 -19.76 -2.59 -15.06
CA ALA A 447 -19.82 -3.71 -14.13
C ALA A 447 -19.51 -5.04 -14.85
N LEU A 448 -18.92 -6.02 -14.13
CA LEU A 448 -18.58 -7.33 -14.71
C LEU A 448 -19.79 -7.99 -15.40
N LEU A 449 -20.97 -7.85 -14.84
CA LEU A 449 -22.21 -8.43 -15.38
C LEU A 449 -23.01 -7.48 -16.30
N GLY A 450 -22.36 -6.41 -16.79
CA GLY A 450 -22.95 -5.38 -17.64
C GLY A 450 -23.17 -4.05 -16.92
N TYR A 451 -24.16 -3.97 -16.06
CA TYR A 451 -24.41 -2.86 -15.14
C TYR A 451 -24.73 -3.39 -13.73
N TRP A 452 -25.07 -2.54 -12.78
CA TRP A 452 -25.39 -2.93 -11.41
C TRP A 452 -26.56 -3.93 -11.31
N GLY A 453 -27.59 -3.81 -12.15
CA GLY A 453 -28.70 -4.74 -12.29
C GLY A 453 -28.51 -5.77 -13.39
N GLY A 454 -27.32 -5.91 -13.96
CA GLY A 454 -27.02 -6.82 -15.06
C GLY A 454 -27.46 -6.30 -16.43
N ILE A 455 -28.18 -7.12 -17.18
CA ILE A 455 -28.70 -6.83 -18.54
C ILE A 455 -30.18 -6.48 -18.44
N ALA A 456 -30.60 -5.41 -19.12
CA ALA A 456 -32.03 -5.07 -19.22
C ALA A 456 -32.78 -6.13 -20.02
N PRO A 457 -33.80 -6.81 -19.48
CA PRO A 457 -34.48 -7.92 -20.15
C PRO A 457 -35.12 -7.56 -21.50
N GLU A 458 -35.55 -6.30 -21.66
CA GLU A 458 -36.16 -5.79 -22.89
C GLU A 458 -35.16 -4.98 -23.75
N GLY A 459 -33.88 -4.99 -23.39
CA GLY A 459 -32.83 -4.28 -24.11
C GLY A 459 -32.33 -5.03 -25.36
N LYS A 460 -31.61 -4.31 -26.20
CA LYS A 460 -30.97 -4.88 -27.39
C LYS A 460 -30.02 -6.05 -27.02
N LEU A 461 -29.32 -5.96 -25.92
CA LEU A 461 -28.38 -7.02 -25.48
C LEU A 461 -29.12 -8.33 -25.18
N ALA A 462 -30.25 -8.26 -24.48
CA ALA A 462 -31.05 -9.45 -24.16
C ALA A 462 -31.70 -10.08 -25.39
N THR A 463 -31.88 -9.35 -26.49
CA THR A 463 -32.35 -9.89 -27.75
C THR A 463 -31.24 -10.44 -28.64
N THR A 464 -29.99 -9.98 -28.41
CA THR A 464 -28.81 -10.43 -29.20
C THR A 464 -28.16 -11.66 -28.59
N TYR A 465 -28.07 -11.73 -27.28
CA TYR A 465 -27.42 -12.83 -26.55
C TYR A 465 -28.41 -13.59 -25.68
N LYS A 466 -28.13 -14.88 -25.47
CA LYS A 466 -28.87 -15.66 -24.50
C LYS A 466 -28.64 -15.14 -23.09
N THR A 467 -29.71 -15.11 -22.32
CA THR A 467 -29.68 -14.65 -20.95
C THR A 467 -30.22 -15.70 -19.99
N VAL A 468 -29.81 -15.58 -18.74
CA VAL A 468 -30.31 -16.37 -17.61
C VAL A 468 -30.60 -15.45 -16.43
N VAL A 469 -31.61 -15.77 -15.65
CA VAL A 469 -31.93 -15.05 -14.40
C VAL A 469 -31.25 -15.76 -13.26
N VAL A 470 -30.54 -14.99 -12.44
CA VAL A 470 -29.85 -15.43 -11.20
C VAL A 470 -30.40 -14.66 -10.03
N ASP A 471 -30.56 -15.31 -8.87
CA ASP A 471 -30.94 -14.63 -7.64
C ASP A 471 -29.69 -14.29 -6.81
N ARG A 472 -29.69 -13.09 -6.25
CA ARG A 472 -28.59 -12.54 -5.44
C ARG A 472 -29.01 -12.40 -3.99
N GLU A 473 -28.09 -12.76 -3.08
CA GLU A 473 -28.23 -12.45 -1.65
C GLU A 473 -28.31 -10.93 -1.45
N ASP A 474 -29.12 -10.50 -0.49
CA ASP A 474 -29.19 -9.10 -0.07
C ASP A 474 -27.91 -8.71 0.67
N ALA A 475 -27.23 -7.69 0.22
CA ALA A 475 -26.03 -7.15 0.84
C ALA A 475 -26.29 -6.49 2.22
N LYS A 476 -27.54 -6.30 2.60
CA LYS A 476 -27.99 -5.65 3.86
C LYS A 476 -27.37 -4.26 4.08
N ARG A 477 -27.08 -3.55 2.98
CA ARG A 477 -26.54 -2.19 2.99
C ARG A 477 -27.55 -1.20 2.37
N ARG A 478 -27.87 -0.14 3.10
CA ARG A 478 -28.86 0.86 2.63
C ARG A 478 -28.37 1.70 1.46
N ASN A 479 -27.06 1.98 1.40
CA ASN A 479 -26.44 2.72 0.30
C ASN A 479 -26.23 1.88 -0.98
N LEU A 480 -26.32 0.56 -0.87
CA LEU A 480 -26.16 -0.40 -1.98
C LEU A 480 -27.26 -1.46 -1.88
N PRO A 481 -28.50 -1.16 -2.26
CA PRO A 481 -29.60 -2.11 -2.19
C PRO A 481 -29.46 -3.17 -3.30
N LEU A 482 -28.53 -4.09 -3.10
CA LEU A 482 -28.31 -5.27 -3.93
C LEU A 482 -29.15 -6.41 -3.37
N GLY A 483 -29.57 -7.30 -4.23
CA GLY A 483 -30.37 -8.47 -3.90
C GLY A 483 -31.45 -8.73 -4.93
N GLY A 484 -32.08 -9.90 -4.85
CA GLY A 484 -33.13 -10.33 -5.74
C GLY A 484 -32.68 -10.70 -7.15
N PRO A 485 -33.63 -10.92 -8.08
CA PRO A 485 -33.35 -11.42 -9.40
C PRO A 485 -32.54 -10.44 -10.24
N MET A 486 -31.64 -11.00 -11.07
CA MET A 486 -30.76 -10.27 -11.98
C MET A 486 -30.67 -11.06 -13.29
N THR A 487 -30.83 -10.37 -14.41
CA THR A 487 -30.61 -10.98 -15.73
C THR A 487 -29.15 -10.83 -16.12
N VAL A 488 -28.50 -11.95 -16.47
CA VAL A 488 -27.09 -11.98 -16.92
C VAL A 488 -26.99 -12.75 -18.24
N ILE A 489 -25.87 -12.59 -18.95
CA ILE A 489 -25.61 -13.38 -20.17
C ILE A 489 -25.39 -14.83 -19.78
N ALA A 490 -26.02 -15.74 -20.53
CA ALA A 490 -25.90 -17.18 -20.33
C ALA A 490 -24.49 -17.66 -20.73
N LYS A 491 -24.05 -18.77 -20.14
CA LYS A 491 -22.69 -19.34 -20.27
C LYS A 491 -22.23 -19.43 -21.74
N GLU A 492 -23.14 -19.83 -22.64
CA GLU A 492 -22.83 -20.06 -24.05
C GLU A 492 -22.42 -18.80 -24.81
N ASP A 493 -22.87 -17.63 -24.38
CA ASP A 493 -22.70 -16.38 -25.11
C ASP A 493 -21.76 -15.38 -24.37
N VAL A 494 -21.22 -15.70 -23.18
CA VAL A 494 -20.39 -14.77 -22.40
C VAL A 494 -19.14 -14.38 -23.16
N ASP A 495 -18.42 -15.31 -23.78
CA ASP A 495 -17.20 -15.04 -24.55
C ASP A 495 -17.48 -14.11 -25.74
N THR A 496 -18.53 -14.42 -26.52
CA THR A 496 -18.96 -13.60 -27.67
C THR A 496 -19.39 -12.20 -27.21
N PHE A 497 -20.13 -12.12 -26.09
CA PHE A 497 -20.58 -10.86 -25.53
C PHE A 497 -19.40 -9.96 -25.16
N TYR A 498 -18.36 -10.47 -24.51
CA TYR A 498 -17.19 -9.69 -24.12
C TYR A 498 -16.33 -9.29 -25.32
N ASP A 499 -16.14 -10.18 -26.30
CA ASP A 499 -15.40 -9.86 -27.52
C ASP A 499 -16.10 -8.78 -28.34
N ASP A 500 -17.41 -8.90 -28.57
CA ASP A 500 -18.22 -7.89 -29.25
C ASP A 500 -18.23 -6.55 -28.51
N PHE A 501 -18.38 -6.58 -27.18
CA PHE A 501 -18.38 -5.36 -26.38
C PHE A 501 -17.03 -4.63 -26.44
N TYR A 502 -15.94 -5.33 -26.26
CA TYR A 502 -14.63 -4.70 -26.25
C TYR A 502 -14.16 -4.30 -27.65
N LYS A 503 -14.62 -5.05 -28.67
CA LYS A 503 -14.48 -4.59 -30.05
C LYS A 503 -15.22 -3.27 -30.29
N PHE A 504 -16.47 -3.14 -29.84
CA PHE A 504 -17.23 -1.88 -29.92
C PHE A 504 -16.48 -0.73 -29.25
N LEU A 505 -15.95 -0.93 -28.02
CA LEU A 505 -15.18 0.08 -27.32
C LEU A 505 -13.91 0.48 -28.07
N SER A 506 -13.18 -0.51 -28.61
CA SER A 506 -11.96 -0.28 -29.41
C SER A 506 -12.31 0.50 -30.69
N ASP A 507 -13.42 0.15 -31.39
CA ASP A 507 -13.89 0.85 -32.58
C ASP A 507 -14.35 2.30 -32.27
N CYS A 508 -14.71 2.60 -31.02
CA CYS A 508 -14.96 3.95 -30.52
C CYS A 508 -13.66 4.72 -30.17
N GLY A 509 -12.51 4.04 -30.14
CA GLY A 509 -11.22 4.61 -29.77
C GLY A 509 -10.95 4.59 -28.26
N ILE A 510 -11.63 3.74 -27.51
CA ILE A 510 -11.33 3.44 -26.10
C ILE A 510 -10.11 2.52 -26.03
N ASP A 511 -9.24 2.75 -25.07
CA ASP A 511 -7.99 2.01 -24.89
C ASP A 511 -7.97 1.08 -23.69
N GLY A 512 -8.94 1.20 -22.80
CA GLY A 512 -8.96 0.44 -21.57
C GLY A 512 -10.32 0.43 -20.88
N VAL A 513 -10.40 -0.32 -19.79
CA VAL A 513 -11.63 -0.47 -19.01
C VAL A 513 -11.37 -0.42 -17.51
N LYS A 514 -12.34 0.11 -16.74
CA LYS A 514 -12.46 -0.10 -15.31
C LYS A 514 -13.65 -1.02 -15.09
N THR A 515 -13.37 -2.29 -14.80
CA THR A 515 -14.40 -3.31 -14.60
C THR A 515 -14.70 -3.48 -13.13
N ASP A 516 -15.87 -3.05 -12.74
CA ASP A 516 -16.32 -2.94 -11.37
C ASP A 516 -17.35 -4.03 -11.01
N ALA A 517 -17.82 -4.02 -9.76
CA ALA A 517 -18.85 -4.90 -9.23
C ALA A 517 -18.58 -6.41 -9.46
N GLN A 518 -17.31 -6.80 -9.55
CA GLN A 518 -16.92 -8.18 -9.83
C GLN A 518 -17.34 -9.15 -8.72
N PHE A 519 -17.46 -8.67 -7.49
CA PHE A 519 -17.92 -9.47 -6.36
C PHE A 519 -19.32 -10.05 -6.51
N MET A 520 -20.16 -9.53 -7.40
CA MET A 520 -21.55 -9.99 -7.55
C MET A 520 -21.66 -11.47 -7.91
N ILE A 521 -20.64 -12.03 -8.58
CA ILE A 521 -20.59 -13.48 -8.88
C ILE A 521 -20.54 -14.35 -7.60
N ASP A 522 -20.07 -13.80 -6.48
CA ASP A 522 -20.03 -14.50 -5.19
C ASP A 522 -21.35 -14.35 -4.39
N THR A 523 -22.21 -13.40 -4.78
CA THR A 523 -23.49 -13.14 -4.11
C THR A 523 -24.66 -13.98 -4.67
N TRP A 524 -24.47 -14.73 -5.74
CA TRP A 524 -25.51 -15.61 -6.26
C TRP A 524 -25.90 -16.68 -5.25
N GLU A 525 -27.19 -16.94 -5.12
CA GLU A 525 -27.71 -17.92 -4.16
C GLU A 525 -27.46 -19.37 -4.61
N SER A 526 -27.58 -19.62 -5.92
CA SER A 526 -27.46 -20.97 -6.49
C SER A 526 -25.99 -21.41 -6.65
N ALA A 527 -25.61 -22.53 -6.03
CA ALA A 527 -24.32 -23.20 -6.23
C ALA A 527 -24.07 -23.55 -7.69
N LYS A 528 -25.13 -23.96 -8.42
CA LYS A 528 -25.07 -24.26 -9.85
C LYS A 528 -24.65 -23.04 -10.66
N HIS A 529 -25.31 -21.90 -10.45
CA HIS A 529 -24.94 -20.68 -11.16
C HIS A 529 -23.50 -20.24 -10.86
N ARG A 530 -23.02 -20.37 -9.62
CA ARG A 530 -21.62 -20.07 -9.28
C ARG A 530 -20.64 -20.96 -10.03
N ARG A 531 -20.89 -22.29 -10.07
CA ARG A 531 -20.05 -23.24 -10.83
C ARG A 531 -20.01 -22.94 -12.33
N GLU A 532 -21.17 -22.66 -12.92
CA GLU A 532 -21.30 -22.52 -14.36
C GLU A 532 -20.81 -21.18 -14.89
N LEU A 533 -21.00 -20.11 -14.13
CA LEU A 533 -20.82 -18.74 -14.63
C LEU A 533 -19.61 -18.01 -14.06
N THR A 534 -19.17 -18.31 -12.83
CA THR A 534 -18.11 -17.52 -12.20
C THR A 534 -16.82 -17.51 -13.01
N ASN A 535 -16.27 -18.67 -13.31
CA ASN A 535 -15.04 -18.77 -14.09
C ASN A 535 -15.25 -18.31 -15.53
N THR A 536 -16.41 -18.61 -16.14
CA THR A 536 -16.75 -18.19 -17.51
C THR A 536 -16.68 -16.66 -17.66
N TYR A 537 -17.28 -15.91 -16.73
CA TYR A 537 -17.20 -14.44 -16.76
C TYR A 537 -15.79 -13.91 -16.51
N LEU A 538 -15.06 -14.47 -15.55
CA LEU A 538 -13.71 -14.02 -15.23
C LEU A 538 -12.73 -14.28 -16.38
N ASP A 539 -12.84 -15.42 -17.03
CA ASP A 539 -11.98 -15.81 -18.15
C ASP A 539 -12.30 -14.98 -19.40
N ALA A 540 -13.57 -14.84 -19.76
CA ALA A 540 -14.02 -14.03 -20.90
C ALA A 540 -13.59 -12.56 -20.75
N TRP A 541 -13.77 -11.99 -19.55
CA TRP A 541 -13.30 -10.65 -19.24
C TRP A 541 -11.80 -10.51 -19.39
N MET A 542 -11.02 -11.44 -18.82
CA MET A 542 -9.56 -11.38 -18.87
C MET A 542 -9.04 -11.50 -20.30
N ILE A 543 -9.52 -12.48 -21.06
CA ILE A 543 -9.09 -12.73 -22.45
C ILE A 543 -9.43 -11.55 -23.34
N SER A 544 -10.66 -11.07 -23.29
CA SER A 544 -11.10 -9.93 -24.11
C SER A 544 -10.38 -8.64 -23.73
N SER A 545 -10.11 -8.41 -22.42
CA SER A 545 -9.27 -7.28 -21.98
C SER A 545 -7.88 -7.33 -22.60
N LEU A 546 -7.22 -8.49 -22.57
CA LEU A 546 -5.88 -8.66 -23.13
C LEU A 546 -5.84 -8.52 -24.64
N ARG A 547 -6.85 -9.06 -25.35
CA ARG A 547 -6.95 -8.97 -26.81
C ARG A 547 -7.14 -7.54 -27.31
N HIS A 548 -8.05 -6.80 -26.69
CA HIS A 548 -8.44 -5.47 -27.15
C HIS A 548 -7.66 -4.33 -26.50
N PHE A 549 -7.25 -4.47 -25.25
CA PHE A 549 -6.68 -3.38 -24.45
C PHE A 549 -5.33 -3.70 -23.84
N SER A 550 -4.78 -4.93 -24.06
CA SER A 550 -3.54 -5.36 -23.41
C SER A 550 -3.69 -5.30 -21.87
N ILE A 551 -2.78 -4.63 -21.20
CA ILE A 551 -2.81 -4.51 -19.73
C ILE A 551 -3.68 -3.35 -19.20
N LYS A 552 -4.37 -2.62 -20.07
CA LYS A 552 -5.08 -1.39 -19.72
C LYS A 552 -6.47 -1.71 -19.13
N ALA A 553 -6.48 -2.49 -18.07
CA ALA A 553 -7.68 -2.81 -17.31
C ALA A 553 -7.47 -2.52 -15.82
N ILE A 554 -8.51 -1.99 -15.18
CA ILE A 554 -8.62 -1.86 -13.73
C ILE A 554 -9.69 -2.84 -13.24
N SER A 555 -9.31 -3.76 -12.37
CA SER A 555 -10.23 -4.66 -11.68
C SER A 555 -10.68 -4.03 -10.37
N CYS A 556 -11.97 -3.75 -10.22
CA CYS A 556 -12.53 -3.09 -9.06
C CYS A 556 -13.57 -3.98 -8.36
N MET A 557 -13.76 -3.80 -7.05
CA MET A 557 -14.64 -4.62 -6.21
C MET A 557 -14.42 -6.13 -6.39
N SER A 558 -13.15 -6.55 -6.39
CA SER A 558 -12.73 -7.90 -6.80
C SER A 558 -11.94 -8.67 -5.74
N GLN A 559 -11.92 -8.22 -4.48
CA GLN A 559 -11.18 -8.89 -3.40
C GLN A 559 -12.01 -10.01 -2.74
N THR A 560 -12.69 -10.83 -3.54
CA THR A 560 -13.35 -12.05 -3.04
C THR A 560 -12.36 -13.21 -3.00
N PRO A 561 -12.53 -14.19 -2.13
CA PRO A 561 -11.61 -15.33 -2.03
C PRO A 561 -11.42 -16.05 -3.37
N HIS A 562 -12.49 -16.25 -4.13
CA HIS A 562 -12.42 -16.93 -5.43
C HIS A 562 -11.55 -16.12 -6.42
N ILE A 563 -11.85 -14.83 -6.62
CA ILE A 563 -11.17 -13.98 -7.60
C ILE A 563 -9.68 -13.84 -7.28
N LEU A 564 -9.34 -13.65 -6.00
CA LEU A 564 -7.95 -13.51 -5.54
C LEU A 564 -7.08 -14.70 -5.97
N PHE A 565 -7.55 -15.91 -5.76
CA PHE A 565 -6.78 -17.12 -6.08
C PHE A 565 -6.92 -17.55 -7.53
N TYR A 566 -8.12 -17.48 -8.09
CA TYR A 566 -8.37 -17.92 -9.45
C TYR A 566 -7.80 -16.98 -10.52
N SER A 567 -8.04 -15.67 -10.40
CA SER A 567 -7.69 -14.69 -11.43
C SER A 567 -6.42 -13.89 -11.13
N GLN A 568 -6.18 -13.51 -9.86
CA GLN A 568 -5.15 -12.55 -9.51
C GLN A 568 -3.84 -13.19 -9.03
N LEU A 569 -3.85 -14.44 -8.58
CA LEU A 569 -2.66 -15.14 -8.11
C LEU A 569 -1.79 -15.71 -9.25
N PRO A 570 -2.34 -16.30 -10.36
CA PRO A 570 -1.53 -16.92 -11.42
C PRO A 570 -0.65 -15.92 -12.16
N ARG A 571 0.58 -16.38 -12.53
CA ARG A 571 1.61 -15.57 -13.23
C ARG A 571 1.70 -15.82 -14.74
N ASN A 572 0.90 -16.69 -15.28
CA ASN A 572 0.84 -17.00 -16.71
C ASN A 572 0.06 -15.97 -17.54
N ARG A 573 -0.26 -14.84 -16.93
CA ARG A 573 -0.97 -13.71 -17.54
C ARG A 573 -0.31 -12.40 -17.11
N PRO A 574 -0.47 -11.28 -17.86
CA PRO A 574 0.05 -9.97 -17.43
C PRO A 574 -0.61 -9.51 -16.14
N ALA A 575 0.14 -8.76 -15.35
CA ALA A 575 -0.41 -8.07 -14.19
C ALA A 575 -1.32 -6.92 -14.66
N VAL A 576 -2.51 -6.82 -14.06
CA VAL A 576 -3.43 -5.70 -14.24
C VAL A 576 -3.53 -4.85 -12.98
N LEU A 577 -4.07 -3.64 -13.09
CA LEU A 577 -4.37 -2.82 -11.92
C LEU A 577 -5.56 -3.44 -11.16
N VAL A 578 -5.42 -3.52 -9.83
CA VAL A 578 -6.49 -4.01 -8.96
C VAL A 578 -6.68 -3.05 -7.80
N ARG A 579 -7.89 -2.55 -7.64
CA ARG A 579 -8.30 -1.74 -6.51
C ARG A 579 -8.04 -2.49 -5.19
N ASN A 580 -7.30 -1.83 -4.30
CA ASN A 580 -6.73 -2.46 -3.12
C ASN A 580 -7.56 -2.24 -1.84
N SER A 581 -8.56 -1.38 -1.90
CA SER A 581 -9.53 -1.10 -0.83
C SER A 581 -10.82 -0.51 -1.39
N ASP A 582 -11.79 -0.25 -0.49
CA ASP A 582 -13.01 0.51 -0.79
C ASP A 582 -12.68 1.93 -1.29
N ASP A 583 -13.69 2.63 -1.80
CA ASP A 583 -13.54 3.93 -2.46
C ASP A 583 -12.98 5.04 -1.55
N PHE A 584 -12.38 6.02 -2.19
CA PHE A 584 -12.15 7.33 -1.61
C PHE A 584 -13.50 8.05 -1.46
N PHE A 585 -13.88 8.31 -0.22
CA PHE A 585 -15.12 9.02 0.13
C PHE A 585 -14.81 10.44 0.61
N PRO A 586 -14.82 11.45 -0.28
CA PRO A 586 -14.37 12.81 0.07
C PRO A 586 -15.17 13.45 1.21
N ALA A 587 -16.45 13.15 1.31
CA ALA A 587 -17.35 13.73 2.30
C ALA A 587 -17.34 13.02 3.68
N ILE A 588 -16.56 11.94 3.86
CA ILE A 588 -16.56 11.14 5.09
C ILE A 588 -15.20 11.26 5.80
N PRO A 589 -15.04 12.16 6.78
CA PRO A 589 -13.75 12.43 7.42
C PRO A 589 -13.07 11.18 8.02
N LYS A 590 -13.84 10.28 8.62
CA LYS A 590 -13.33 9.04 9.23
C LYS A 590 -12.83 8.02 8.21
N SER A 591 -13.24 8.15 6.95
CA SER A 591 -12.80 7.23 5.90
C SER A 591 -11.34 7.44 5.51
N HIS A 592 -10.79 8.65 5.62
CA HIS A 592 -9.47 8.98 5.10
C HIS A 592 -8.33 8.26 5.82
N PRO A 593 -8.20 8.31 7.16
CA PRO A 593 -7.20 7.52 7.88
C PRO A 593 -7.39 6.02 7.68
N TRP A 594 -8.65 5.56 7.72
CA TRP A 594 -9.03 4.17 7.50
C TRP A 594 -8.61 3.68 6.11
N HIS A 595 -8.85 4.47 5.08
CA HIS A 595 -8.53 4.14 3.70
C HIS A 595 -7.02 3.89 3.51
N ILE A 596 -6.16 4.78 4.03
CA ILE A 596 -4.71 4.62 3.93
C ILE A 596 -4.22 3.43 4.75
N TRP A 597 -4.73 3.27 5.97
CA TRP A 597 -4.36 2.16 6.84
C TRP A 597 -4.76 0.81 6.25
N THR A 598 -5.98 0.72 5.70
CA THR A 598 -6.48 -0.49 5.02
C THR A 598 -5.62 -0.82 3.79
N ASN A 599 -5.34 0.15 2.93
CA ASN A 599 -4.50 -0.04 1.77
C ASN A 599 -3.10 -0.55 2.13
N ALA A 600 -2.45 0.06 3.13
CA ALA A 600 -1.12 -0.35 3.57
C ALA A 600 -1.08 -1.80 4.09
N HIS A 601 -2.12 -2.25 4.79
CA HIS A 601 -2.21 -3.60 5.32
C HIS A 601 -2.65 -4.63 4.28
N ASN A 602 -3.60 -4.29 3.40
CA ASN A 602 -3.99 -5.15 2.29
C ASN A 602 -2.81 -5.41 1.36
N SER A 603 -1.91 -4.44 1.19
CA SER A 603 -0.70 -4.58 0.39
C SER A 603 0.27 -5.66 0.92
N LEU A 604 0.16 -6.04 2.20
CA LEU A 604 0.91 -7.21 2.74
C LEU A 604 0.57 -8.50 1.96
N LEU A 605 -0.70 -8.72 1.64
CA LEU A 605 -1.13 -9.87 0.83
C LEU A 605 -0.99 -9.60 -0.67
N THR A 606 -1.48 -8.44 -1.13
CA THR A 606 -1.65 -8.17 -2.56
C THR A 606 -0.32 -8.00 -3.30
N GLN A 607 0.78 -7.64 -2.62
CA GLN A 607 2.14 -7.67 -3.20
C GLN A 607 2.55 -9.07 -3.70
N HIS A 608 1.96 -10.12 -3.19
CA HIS A 608 2.23 -11.50 -3.60
C HIS A 608 1.34 -11.99 -4.74
N LEU A 609 0.31 -11.25 -5.10
CA LEU A 609 -0.52 -11.51 -6.27
C LEU A 609 0.18 -11.06 -7.56
N ASN A 610 -0.37 -11.44 -8.69
CA ASN A 610 0.10 -10.99 -10.02
C ASN A 610 -0.69 -9.75 -10.46
N ILE A 611 -0.59 -8.68 -9.68
CA ILE A 611 -1.33 -7.43 -9.88
C ILE A 611 -0.46 -6.23 -9.55
N LEU A 612 -0.91 -5.05 -9.95
CA LEU A 612 -0.42 -3.78 -9.42
C LEU A 612 -1.53 -3.16 -8.53
N PRO A 613 -1.31 -3.05 -7.20
CA PRO A 613 -2.32 -2.49 -6.30
C PRO A 613 -2.62 -1.03 -6.62
N ASP A 614 -3.89 -0.72 -6.76
CA ASP A 614 -4.42 0.61 -6.98
C ASP A 614 -5.07 1.12 -5.67
N TRP A 615 -4.53 2.22 -5.11
CA TRP A 615 -5.02 2.82 -3.88
C TRP A 615 -6.10 3.89 -4.11
N ASP A 616 -6.75 3.83 -5.28
CA ASP A 616 -7.84 4.67 -5.70
C ASP A 616 -7.50 6.15 -6.00
N MET A 617 -8.45 6.82 -6.62
CA MET A 617 -8.42 8.27 -6.88
C MET A 617 -8.45 9.10 -5.60
N PHE A 618 -8.12 10.40 -5.70
CA PHE A 618 -8.28 11.36 -4.62
C PHE A 618 -8.42 12.78 -5.17
N GLN A 619 -8.81 13.72 -4.32
CA GLN A 619 -8.91 15.15 -4.68
C GLN A 619 -7.69 15.91 -4.17
N THR A 620 -7.10 16.75 -5.03
CA THR A 620 -5.94 17.57 -4.67
C THR A 620 -6.31 18.81 -3.83
N VAL A 621 -7.58 19.20 -3.84
CA VAL A 621 -8.13 20.27 -2.98
C VAL A 621 -9.09 19.64 -1.97
N HIS A 622 -8.54 19.24 -0.85
CA HIS A 622 -9.25 18.56 0.25
C HIS A 622 -8.42 18.67 1.53
N ASP A 623 -9.07 18.60 2.70
CA ASP A 623 -8.38 18.64 4.00
C ASP A 623 -7.29 17.56 4.18
N TYR A 624 -7.46 16.42 3.51
CA TYR A 624 -6.52 15.29 3.51
C TYR A 624 -5.72 15.17 2.19
N SER A 625 -5.69 16.20 1.34
CA SER A 625 -5.09 16.09 0.00
C SER A 625 -3.64 15.63 0.02
N GLY A 626 -2.78 16.29 0.81
CA GLY A 626 -1.37 15.92 0.96
C GLY A 626 -1.18 14.52 1.56
N PHE A 627 -2.02 14.16 2.55
CA PHE A 627 -2.05 12.83 3.17
C PHE A 627 -2.33 11.73 2.12
N HIS A 628 -3.33 11.94 1.26
CA HIS A 628 -3.65 11.02 0.18
C HIS A 628 -2.59 11.00 -0.93
N ALA A 629 -2.06 12.16 -1.31
CA ALA A 629 -1.00 12.27 -2.32
C ALA A 629 0.25 11.49 -1.90
N ALA A 630 0.72 11.70 -0.67
CA ALA A 630 1.87 11.00 -0.11
C ALA A 630 1.65 9.48 -0.10
N ALA A 631 0.44 9.04 0.28
CA ALA A 631 0.08 7.63 0.30
C ALA A 631 0.13 6.99 -1.09
N ARG A 632 -0.40 7.66 -2.14
CA ARG A 632 -0.32 7.16 -3.52
C ARG A 632 1.12 7.12 -4.01
N CYS A 633 1.93 8.13 -3.69
CA CYS A 633 3.34 8.12 -4.04
C CYS A 633 4.08 6.92 -3.46
N VAL A 634 3.93 6.63 -2.16
CA VAL A 634 4.62 5.48 -1.53
C VAL A 634 4.00 4.13 -1.89
N SER A 635 2.76 4.09 -2.39
CA SER A 635 2.06 2.83 -2.74
C SER A 635 2.78 2.05 -3.83
N GLY A 636 3.38 2.75 -4.81
CA GLY A 636 3.94 2.17 -6.03
C GLY A 636 2.88 1.84 -7.10
N GLY A 637 1.61 2.15 -6.84
CA GLY A 637 0.50 2.03 -7.79
C GLY A 637 0.35 3.27 -8.69
N PRO A 638 -0.73 3.34 -9.49
CA PRO A 638 -1.06 4.50 -10.30
C PRO A 638 -1.45 5.69 -9.43
N ILE A 639 -1.36 6.89 -10.01
CA ILE A 639 -1.88 8.11 -9.40
C ILE A 639 -2.86 8.75 -10.37
N TYR A 640 -4.11 8.86 -9.97
CA TYR A 640 -5.13 9.57 -10.70
C TYR A 640 -5.99 10.41 -9.78
N ILE A 641 -6.25 11.66 -10.23
CA ILE A 641 -6.99 12.65 -9.46
C ILE A 641 -8.45 12.68 -9.91
N THR A 642 -9.31 13.19 -9.04
CA THR A 642 -10.75 13.32 -9.29
C THR A 642 -11.24 14.69 -8.80
N ASP A 643 -10.49 15.73 -9.13
CA ASP A 643 -10.80 17.11 -8.76
C ASP A 643 -12.01 17.63 -9.52
N ALA A 644 -12.85 18.40 -8.85
CA ALA A 644 -13.87 19.17 -9.54
C ALA A 644 -13.21 20.16 -10.51
N PRO A 645 -13.77 20.35 -11.72
CA PRO A 645 -13.19 21.24 -12.73
C PRO A 645 -12.88 22.64 -12.20
N GLY A 646 -11.63 23.08 -12.34
CA GLY A 646 -11.13 24.36 -11.85
C GLY A 646 -10.71 24.40 -10.38
N HIS A 647 -10.83 23.31 -9.65
CA HIS A 647 -10.41 23.20 -8.26
C HIS A 647 -9.20 22.27 -8.15
N HIS A 648 -8.00 22.78 -8.44
CA HIS A 648 -6.77 22.01 -8.49
C HIS A 648 -5.69 22.63 -7.60
N ASN A 649 -4.94 21.78 -6.90
CA ASN A 649 -3.74 22.19 -6.17
C ASN A 649 -2.50 21.87 -7.03
N LEU A 650 -2.03 22.87 -7.77
CA LEU A 650 -0.91 22.72 -8.71
C LEU A 650 0.40 22.36 -8.00
N ASP A 651 0.66 22.93 -6.81
CA ASP A 651 1.86 22.65 -6.03
C ASP A 651 1.90 21.18 -5.60
N LEU A 652 0.75 20.63 -5.19
CA LEU A 652 0.64 19.22 -4.81
C LEU A 652 0.82 18.30 -6.02
N ILE A 653 0.22 18.64 -7.17
CA ILE A 653 0.39 17.89 -8.42
C ILE A 653 1.86 17.92 -8.86
N TYR A 654 2.53 19.06 -8.76
CA TYR A 654 3.95 19.19 -9.08
C TYR A 654 4.82 18.29 -8.21
N GLN A 655 4.51 18.12 -6.92
CA GLN A 655 5.26 17.23 -6.03
C GLN A 655 5.15 15.74 -6.40
N MET A 656 4.09 15.33 -7.10
CA MET A 656 3.87 13.95 -7.51
C MET A 656 4.38 13.65 -8.93
N THR A 657 4.57 14.66 -9.76
CA THR A 657 4.79 14.53 -11.20
C THR A 657 6.04 15.25 -11.68
N GLY A 658 6.47 14.92 -12.88
CA GLY A 658 7.50 15.65 -13.59
C GLY A 658 7.33 15.58 -15.10
N PRO A 659 7.78 16.63 -15.85
CA PRO A 659 7.76 16.61 -17.30
C PRO A 659 8.89 15.75 -17.85
N THR A 660 8.59 14.96 -18.86
CA THR A 660 9.63 14.25 -19.63
C THR A 660 10.25 15.17 -20.68
N PRO A 661 11.43 14.83 -21.24
CA PRO A 661 12.02 15.56 -22.36
C PRO A 661 11.12 15.72 -23.58
N ARG A 662 10.13 14.85 -23.74
CA ARG A 662 9.13 14.91 -24.82
C ARG A 662 7.84 15.65 -24.44
N GLY A 663 7.81 16.34 -23.30
CA GLY A 663 6.66 17.12 -22.84
C GLY A 663 5.49 16.28 -22.29
N LYS A 664 5.71 14.98 -22.03
CA LYS A 664 4.72 14.14 -21.36
C LYS A 664 4.87 14.29 -19.83
N THR A 665 3.82 14.08 -19.07
CA THR A 665 3.87 14.05 -17.62
C THR A 665 4.00 12.61 -17.13
N VAL A 666 4.92 12.38 -16.18
CA VAL A 666 5.08 11.09 -15.51
C VAL A 666 4.98 11.24 -14.00
N ILE A 667 4.53 10.19 -13.34
CA ILE A 667 4.54 10.06 -11.89
C ILE A 667 5.82 9.33 -11.43
N PHE A 668 6.14 9.48 -10.15
CA PHE A 668 7.30 8.83 -9.54
C PHE A 668 6.84 7.65 -8.69
N ARG A 669 7.07 6.43 -9.19
CA ARG A 669 6.70 5.19 -8.52
C ARG A 669 7.94 4.45 -8.01
N PRO A 670 7.99 4.00 -6.74
CA PRO A 670 9.06 3.14 -6.27
C PRO A 670 9.04 1.78 -6.97
N SER A 671 10.19 1.11 -7.03
CA SER A 671 10.34 -0.21 -7.67
C SER A 671 9.70 -1.33 -6.86
N VAL A 672 9.60 -1.16 -5.55
CA VAL A 672 8.96 -2.10 -4.61
C VAL A 672 7.76 -1.42 -3.98
N LEU A 673 6.62 -2.10 -4.03
CA LEU A 673 5.34 -1.61 -3.55
C LEU A 673 5.36 -1.25 -2.05
N GLY A 674 4.63 -0.19 -1.70
CA GLY A 674 4.43 0.25 -0.34
C GLY A 674 3.47 -0.67 0.43
N ARG A 675 3.87 -1.00 1.66
CA ARG A 675 3.09 -1.82 2.59
C ARG A 675 3.37 -1.44 4.02
N SER A 676 2.45 -1.77 4.93
CA SER A 676 2.70 -1.58 6.37
C SER A 676 3.94 -2.37 6.82
N ILE A 677 4.81 -1.74 7.61
CA ILE A 677 5.96 -2.42 8.23
C ILE A 677 5.66 -2.90 9.66
N ASP A 678 4.51 -2.51 10.22
CA ASP A 678 4.05 -2.86 11.57
C ASP A 678 2.74 -3.65 11.49
N GLN A 679 2.82 -4.88 10.99
CA GLN A 679 1.65 -5.72 10.70
C GLN A 679 0.77 -6.06 11.91
N TYR A 680 1.27 -5.93 13.13
CA TYR A 680 0.51 -6.18 14.38
C TYR A 680 0.07 -4.91 15.10
N ALA A 681 0.35 -3.73 14.57
CA ALA A 681 -0.18 -2.48 15.11
C ALA A 681 -1.63 -2.28 14.65
N GLY A 682 -2.56 -2.23 15.59
CA GLY A 682 -3.98 -2.04 15.30
C GLY A 682 -4.34 -0.60 14.96
N TYR A 683 -5.51 -0.41 14.37
CA TYR A 683 -6.02 0.91 13.98
C TYR A 683 -6.15 1.87 15.18
N ASP A 684 -6.48 1.32 16.35
CA ASP A 684 -6.73 2.06 17.60
C ASP A 684 -5.53 2.04 18.57
N ASP A 685 -4.36 1.61 18.13
CA ASP A 685 -3.17 1.53 19.00
C ASP A 685 -2.45 2.88 19.16
N ASP A 686 -2.98 3.96 18.58
CA ASP A 686 -2.36 5.30 18.58
C ASP A 686 -0.88 5.25 18.18
N ALA A 687 -0.59 4.52 17.12
CA ALA A 687 0.73 4.42 16.52
C ALA A 687 0.77 5.11 15.15
N ILE A 688 1.89 5.71 14.80
CA ILE A 688 2.11 6.24 13.46
C ILE A 688 2.10 5.08 12.46
N LEU A 689 1.24 5.15 11.44
CA LEU A 689 1.27 4.19 10.34
C LEU A 689 2.54 4.41 9.51
N LYS A 690 3.31 3.37 9.33
CA LYS A 690 4.55 3.36 8.54
C LYS A 690 4.38 2.51 7.30
N VAL A 691 4.53 3.11 6.13
CA VAL A 691 4.45 2.46 4.82
C VAL A 691 5.84 2.39 4.23
N GLY A 692 6.43 1.20 4.21
CA GLY A 692 7.77 0.98 3.65
C GLY A 692 7.71 0.63 2.17
N CYS A 693 8.51 1.31 1.35
CA CYS A 693 8.75 0.98 -0.05
C CYS A 693 10.24 1.12 -0.39
N TYR A 694 10.63 0.82 -1.63
CA TYR A 694 12.04 0.85 -2.04
C TYR A 694 12.16 1.18 -3.52
N HIS A 695 13.16 1.96 -3.89
CA HIS A 695 13.42 2.26 -5.31
C HIS A 695 14.86 1.96 -5.71
N GLY A 696 15.01 1.37 -6.89
CA GLY A 696 16.29 1.07 -7.51
C GLY A 696 16.73 -0.40 -7.37
N ARG A 697 18.03 -0.62 -7.56
CA ARG A 697 18.63 -1.97 -7.50
C ARG A 697 18.81 -2.41 -6.04
N ALA A 698 18.72 -3.71 -5.82
CA ALA A 698 19.02 -4.30 -4.51
C ALA A 698 20.38 -3.80 -3.98
N VAL A 699 20.48 -3.51 -2.69
CA VAL A 699 21.66 -3.01 -1.97
C VAL A 699 21.98 -1.53 -2.23
N THR A 700 21.90 -1.05 -3.47
CA THR A 700 22.32 0.31 -3.87
C THR A 700 21.17 1.29 -4.09
N GLY A 701 19.93 0.82 -4.00
CA GLY A 701 18.75 1.66 -4.13
C GLY A 701 18.40 2.41 -2.83
N THR A 702 17.31 3.14 -2.89
CA THR A 702 16.85 4.04 -1.83
C THR A 702 15.70 3.42 -1.06
N PRO A 703 15.91 3.04 0.22
CA PRO A 703 14.83 2.74 1.17
C PRO A 703 13.98 3.98 1.46
N ILE A 704 12.66 3.82 1.45
CA ILE A 704 11.71 4.92 1.62
C ILE A 704 10.64 4.50 2.63
N ILE A 705 10.24 5.42 3.50
CA ILE A 705 9.14 5.22 4.43
C ILE A 705 8.21 6.43 4.40
N GLY A 706 6.94 6.17 4.11
CA GLY A 706 5.86 7.13 4.33
C GLY A 706 5.31 6.96 5.74
N VAL A 707 5.11 8.04 6.45
CA VAL A 707 4.57 8.07 7.80
C VAL A 707 3.28 8.86 7.84
N PHE A 708 2.26 8.31 8.50
CA PHE A 708 0.92 8.88 8.49
C PHE A 708 0.31 8.82 9.88
N ASN A 709 -0.19 9.94 10.37
CA ASN A 709 -0.96 9.96 11.61
C ASN A 709 -2.43 9.60 11.32
N ILE A 710 -2.80 8.39 11.66
CA ILE A 710 -4.18 7.87 11.53
C ILE A 710 -5.01 8.07 12.80
N SER A 711 -4.40 8.61 13.86
CA SER A 711 -5.05 8.85 15.16
C SER A 711 -5.77 10.20 15.18
N ALA A 712 -6.66 10.38 16.14
CA ALA A 712 -7.36 11.64 16.42
C ALA A 712 -6.54 12.63 17.29
N ARG A 713 -5.29 12.30 17.61
CA ARG A 713 -4.37 13.13 18.41
C ARG A 713 -2.98 13.25 17.76
N PRO A 714 -2.21 14.29 18.06
CA PRO A 714 -0.81 14.36 17.64
C PRO A 714 0.00 13.17 18.20
N LEU A 715 0.92 12.66 17.41
CA LEU A 715 1.79 11.54 17.77
C LEU A 715 3.25 11.85 17.51
N THR A 716 4.13 11.38 18.41
CA THR A 716 5.58 11.39 18.22
C THR A 716 6.13 9.99 18.42
N GLU A 717 6.96 9.53 17.47
CA GLU A 717 7.66 8.23 17.54
C GLU A 717 9.15 8.39 17.20
N LEU A 718 9.98 7.47 17.70
CA LEU A 718 11.38 7.31 17.33
C LEU A 718 11.50 6.12 16.39
N ILE A 719 11.73 6.36 15.10
CA ILE A 719 11.78 5.33 14.06
C ILE A 719 13.24 4.98 13.75
N PRO A 720 13.70 3.74 14.00
CA PRO A 720 15.07 3.37 13.66
C PRO A 720 15.25 3.18 12.15
N LEU A 721 16.39 3.64 11.64
CA LEU A 721 16.74 3.47 10.22
C LEU A 721 16.73 1.99 9.78
N SER A 722 17.02 1.06 10.68
CA SER A 722 16.97 -0.38 10.43
C SER A 722 15.56 -0.90 10.06
N ARG A 723 14.51 -0.12 10.29
CA ARG A 723 13.12 -0.45 9.92
C ARG A 723 12.77 -0.07 8.48
N PHE A 724 13.59 0.72 7.81
CA PHE A 724 13.39 1.04 6.41
C PHE A 724 13.62 -0.20 5.55
N SER A 725 12.65 -0.54 4.69
CA SER A 725 12.72 -1.72 3.84
C SER A 725 13.93 -1.67 2.91
N GLY A 726 14.80 -2.69 2.95
CA GLY A 726 15.96 -2.78 2.09
C GLY A 726 17.23 -2.06 2.59
N VAL A 727 17.22 -1.48 3.80
CA VAL A 727 18.43 -0.93 4.43
C VAL A 727 19.45 -2.03 4.66
N VAL A 728 20.71 -1.74 4.28
CA VAL A 728 21.86 -2.63 4.44
C VAL A 728 22.67 -2.21 5.66
N PRO A 729 22.85 -3.07 6.69
CA PRO A 729 23.50 -2.66 7.95
C PRO A 729 24.95 -2.17 7.84
N SER A 730 25.66 -2.59 6.79
CA SER A 730 27.08 -2.23 6.58
C SER A 730 27.30 -0.90 5.88
N LEU A 731 26.26 -0.33 5.24
CA LEU A 731 26.38 0.93 4.51
C LEU A 731 26.15 2.15 5.38
N ASN A 732 26.73 3.28 4.97
CA ASN A 732 26.42 4.60 5.51
C ASN A 732 25.25 5.20 4.72
N TYR A 733 24.40 5.94 5.44
CA TYR A 733 23.23 6.60 4.87
C TYR A 733 23.15 8.06 5.34
N ILE A 734 22.49 8.86 4.55
CA ILE A 734 21.80 10.05 5.01
C ILE A 734 20.30 9.84 4.83
N VAL A 735 19.51 10.46 5.69
CA VAL A 735 18.04 10.42 5.59
C VAL A 735 17.54 11.83 5.31
N ARG A 736 16.69 11.98 4.32
CA ARG A 736 16.06 13.27 3.97
C ARG A 736 14.57 13.21 4.22
N ALA A 737 14.04 14.21 4.92
CA ALA A 737 12.60 14.43 5.06
C ALA A 737 12.06 15.19 3.84
N HIS A 738 10.91 14.79 3.32
CA HIS A 738 10.26 15.50 2.21
C HIS A 738 9.74 16.87 2.65
N SER A 739 9.07 16.93 3.81
CA SER A 739 8.41 18.15 4.29
C SER A 739 9.36 19.34 4.50
N SER A 740 10.54 19.10 5.07
CA SER A 740 11.53 20.15 5.40
C SER A 740 12.65 20.27 4.39
N GLY A 741 12.93 19.21 3.62
CA GLY A 741 14.12 19.11 2.79
C GLY A 741 15.43 18.88 3.54
N VAL A 742 15.40 18.84 4.87
CA VAL A 742 16.57 18.66 5.74
C VAL A 742 17.14 17.27 5.61
N VAL A 743 18.46 17.18 5.62
CA VAL A 743 19.22 15.93 5.54
C VAL A 743 19.85 15.62 6.90
N SER A 744 19.84 14.36 7.31
CA SER A 744 20.49 13.92 8.55
C SER A 744 22.02 13.97 8.45
N PRO A 745 22.72 13.99 9.58
CA PRO A 745 24.11 13.55 9.61
C PRO A 745 24.27 12.16 9.01
N ILE A 746 25.51 11.79 8.63
CA ILE A 746 25.81 10.44 8.14
C ILE A 746 25.59 9.44 9.27
N VAL A 747 24.76 8.42 9.03
CA VAL A 747 24.38 7.41 10.02
C VAL A 747 24.58 6.00 9.49
N LYS A 748 24.87 5.06 10.40
CA LYS A 748 24.83 3.62 10.13
C LYS A 748 23.59 3.01 10.76
N PRO A 749 22.89 2.11 10.10
CA PRO A 749 21.67 1.49 10.63
C PRO A 749 21.85 0.77 11.97
N SER A 750 23.07 0.31 12.25
CA SER A 750 23.43 -0.38 13.51
C SER A 750 23.71 0.57 14.69
N SER A 751 23.78 1.88 14.46
CA SER A 751 24.03 2.86 15.51
C SER A 751 22.77 3.17 16.30
N SER A 752 22.89 3.34 17.61
CA SER A 752 21.82 3.85 18.47
C SER A 752 21.40 5.29 18.12
N SER A 753 22.29 6.06 17.46
CA SER A 753 21.98 7.39 16.93
C SER A 753 21.17 7.38 15.61
N ALA A 754 20.97 6.23 15.00
CA ALA A 754 20.21 6.08 13.74
C ALA A 754 18.68 6.04 13.99
N LEU A 755 18.19 6.79 14.97
CA LEU A 755 16.77 7.01 15.22
C LEU A 755 16.31 8.31 14.56
N ILE A 756 15.13 8.30 13.99
CA ILE A 756 14.50 9.45 13.36
C ILE A 756 13.30 9.83 14.22
N PRO A 757 13.36 10.97 14.94
CA PRO A 757 12.21 11.51 15.65
C PRO A 757 11.18 12.02 14.64
N VAL A 758 9.99 11.48 14.70
CA VAL A 758 8.87 11.85 13.82
C VAL A 758 7.72 12.35 14.66
N SER A 759 7.31 13.60 14.46
CA SER A 759 6.14 14.19 15.10
C SER A 759 5.12 14.58 14.02
N LEU A 760 3.89 14.13 14.20
CA LEU A 760 2.81 14.38 13.25
C LEU A 760 1.57 14.89 13.98
N GLU A 761 1.07 16.02 13.54
CA GLU A 761 -0.26 16.52 13.91
C GLU A 761 -1.35 15.59 13.37
N VAL A 762 -2.58 15.79 13.81
CA VAL A 762 -3.74 15.10 13.24
C VAL A 762 -3.79 15.37 11.73
N ARG A 763 -3.99 14.34 10.91
CA ARG A 763 -3.87 14.37 9.43
C ARG A 763 -2.41 14.60 8.93
N GLY A 764 -1.44 14.61 9.83
CA GLY A 764 -0.04 14.80 9.49
C GLY A 764 0.54 13.61 8.74
N TYR A 765 1.48 13.90 7.86
CA TYR A 765 2.25 12.90 7.10
C TYR A 765 3.64 13.44 6.79
N ASP A 766 4.56 12.54 6.48
CA ASP A 766 5.85 12.87 5.87
C ASP A 766 6.39 11.67 5.09
N ILE A 767 7.41 11.90 4.28
CA ILE A 767 8.15 10.84 3.58
C ILE A 767 9.63 11.01 3.87
N PHE A 768 10.25 9.93 4.34
CA PHE A 768 11.68 9.88 4.60
C PHE A 768 12.35 8.94 3.59
N SER A 769 13.37 9.44 2.91
CA SER A 769 14.19 8.66 1.97
C SER A 769 15.59 8.49 2.55
N ALA A 770 16.06 7.25 2.65
CA ALA A 770 17.40 6.91 3.11
C ALA A 770 18.31 6.65 1.92
N PHE A 771 19.26 7.53 1.68
CA PHE A 771 20.18 7.45 0.55
C PHE A 771 21.48 6.75 0.95
N PRO A 772 21.82 5.61 0.34
CA PRO A 772 23.12 4.98 0.55
C PRO A 772 24.22 5.88 -0.02
N LEU A 773 25.34 5.97 0.71
CA LEU A 773 26.46 6.83 0.34
C LEU A 773 27.59 6.01 -0.28
N SER A 774 28.11 6.51 -1.40
CA SER A 774 29.41 6.11 -1.94
C SER A 774 30.51 6.77 -1.13
N GLN A 775 31.59 6.04 -0.87
CA GLN A 775 32.73 6.49 -0.09
C GLN A 775 33.97 6.54 -0.97
N PHE A 776 34.74 7.63 -0.84
CA PHE A 776 36.03 7.82 -1.50
C PHE A 776 37.07 8.23 -0.46
N ASP A 777 38.29 7.78 -0.61
CA ASP A 777 39.42 8.18 0.22
C ASP A 777 40.20 9.28 -0.51
N SER A 778 40.43 10.41 0.18
CA SER A 778 41.19 11.58 -0.26
C SER A 778 42.39 11.77 0.64
N GLU A 779 43.53 12.11 0.08
CA GLU A 779 44.73 12.35 0.88
C GLU A 779 44.64 13.66 1.72
N SER A 780 43.94 14.66 1.20
CA SER A 780 43.81 15.98 1.84
C SER A 780 42.63 16.05 2.81
N THR A 781 41.47 15.52 2.45
CA THR A 781 40.23 15.68 3.21
C THR A 781 39.81 14.43 3.97
N GLY A 782 40.54 13.32 3.82
CA GLY A 782 40.19 12.03 4.40
C GLY A 782 39.06 11.33 3.64
N ARG A 783 37.99 10.92 4.34
CA ARG A 783 36.87 10.22 3.70
C ARG A 783 35.82 11.20 3.20
N VAL A 784 35.53 11.12 1.91
CA VAL A 784 34.47 11.87 1.25
C VAL A 784 33.29 10.96 0.94
N TYR A 785 32.09 11.45 1.23
CA TYR A 785 30.84 10.73 0.98
C TYR A 785 29.99 11.48 -0.03
N ALA A 786 29.44 10.72 -0.97
CA ALA A 786 28.54 11.25 -2.01
C ALA A 786 27.27 10.41 -2.11
N GLY A 787 26.14 11.08 -2.41
CA GLY A 787 24.85 10.41 -2.60
C GLY A 787 23.97 11.12 -3.63
N ASN A 788 23.27 10.34 -4.47
CA ASN A 788 22.30 10.88 -5.42
C ASN A 788 20.92 10.94 -4.76
N LEU A 789 20.35 12.13 -4.61
CA LEU A 789 19.06 12.36 -3.94
C LEU A 789 17.86 12.30 -4.92
N GLY A 790 18.11 12.16 -6.22
CA GLY A 790 17.07 12.27 -7.23
C GLY A 790 16.52 13.69 -7.35
N LEU A 791 15.27 13.82 -7.79
CA LEU A 791 14.66 15.12 -7.99
C LEU A 791 14.16 15.74 -6.69
N LEU A 792 14.66 16.89 -6.34
CA LEU A 792 14.24 17.66 -5.17
C LEU A 792 12.84 18.23 -5.36
N GLY A 793 12.13 18.49 -4.26
CA GLY A 793 10.75 18.99 -4.29
C GLY A 793 9.69 17.98 -4.72
N LYS A 794 10.09 16.74 -5.01
CA LYS A 794 9.18 15.62 -5.31
C LYS A 794 8.99 14.75 -4.07
N MET A 795 7.78 14.22 -3.87
CA MET A 795 7.47 13.34 -2.74
C MET A 795 8.38 12.10 -2.72
N ILE A 796 8.62 11.49 -3.87
CA ILE A 796 9.58 10.40 -4.05
C ILE A 796 10.54 10.74 -5.21
N GLY A 797 11.39 11.73 -5.00
CA GLY A 797 12.34 12.16 -6.03
C GLY A 797 13.37 11.11 -6.42
N ALA A 798 13.72 10.21 -5.51
CA ALA A 798 14.57 9.06 -5.82
C ALA A 798 13.99 8.18 -6.94
N ALA A 799 12.65 8.09 -7.06
CA ALA A 799 12.00 7.30 -8.09
C ALA A 799 12.09 7.92 -9.51
N ALA A 800 12.67 9.09 -9.63
CA ALA A 800 13.04 9.66 -10.92
C ALA A 800 14.33 9.05 -11.50
N ILE A 801 15.17 8.45 -10.66
CA ILE A 801 16.45 7.85 -11.06
C ILE A 801 16.20 6.51 -11.75
N THR A 802 16.64 6.36 -12.99
CA THR A 802 16.62 5.07 -13.72
C THR A 802 17.94 4.34 -13.64
N SER A 803 19.04 5.09 -13.54
CA SER A 803 20.38 4.57 -13.25
C SER A 803 21.22 5.63 -12.52
N SER A 804 22.11 5.19 -11.65
CA SER A 804 23.05 6.07 -10.94
C SER A 804 24.28 5.28 -10.53
N GLU A 805 25.46 5.85 -10.84
CA GLU A 805 26.75 5.29 -10.49
C GLU A 805 27.73 6.40 -10.14
N PHE A 806 28.55 6.17 -9.13
CA PHE A 806 29.66 7.02 -8.78
C PHE A 806 30.98 6.29 -9.10
N GLU A 807 31.89 6.93 -9.81
CA GLU A 807 33.17 6.38 -10.23
C GLU A 807 34.31 7.37 -9.88
N LEU A 808 35.38 6.86 -9.25
CA LEU A 808 36.62 7.62 -9.07
C LEU A 808 37.47 7.47 -10.32
N LEU A 809 37.68 8.56 -11.03
CA LEU A 809 38.47 8.60 -12.27
C LEU A 809 39.96 8.66 -11.99
N HIS A 810 40.78 8.24 -12.99
CA HIS A 810 42.24 8.27 -12.90
C HIS A 810 42.87 9.65 -12.66
N ASN A 811 42.12 10.73 -12.93
CA ASN A 811 42.57 12.11 -12.70
C ASN A 811 42.22 12.65 -11.32
N GLY A 812 41.75 11.79 -10.39
CA GLY A 812 41.38 12.18 -9.03
C GLY A 812 40.01 12.85 -8.90
N ARG A 813 39.24 12.97 -9.97
CA ARG A 813 37.87 13.46 -9.93
C ARG A 813 36.89 12.30 -9.78
N VAL A 814 35.77 12.58 -9.11
CA VAL A 814 34.64 11.66 -9.04
C VAL A 814 33.62 12.03 -10.13
N LEU A 815 33.14 11.04 -10.84
CA LEU A 815 32.04 11.14 -11.78
C LEU A 815 30.77 10.57 -11.14
N LEU A 816 29.70 11.37 -11.12
CA LEU A 816 28.33 10.87 -11.02
C LEU A 816 27.77 10.73 -12.43
N ASP A 817 27.51 9.50 -12.88
CA ASP A 817 26.75 9.22 -14.10
C ASP A 817 25.34 8.81 -13.70
N THR A 818 24.34 9.63 -14.02
CA THR A 818 22.96 9.33 -13.67
C THR A 818 21.99 9.60 -14.81
N ARG A 819 20.91 8.83 -14.85
CA ARG A 819 19.81 9.01 -15.79
C ARG A 819 18.50 9.22 -15.04
N LEU A 820 17.74 10.19 -15.52
CA LEU A 820 16.47 10.60 -14.93
C LEU A 820 15.33 10.36 -15.93
N LYS A 821 14.19 9.91 -15.47
CA LYS A 821 12.98 9.76 -16.31
C LYS A 821 12.18 11.06 -16.49
N ALA A 822 12.56 12.15 -15.81
CA ALA A 822 11.89 13.44 -15.90
C ALA A 822 12.89 14.58 -15.68
N LEU A 823 12.53 15.76 -16.13
CA LEU A 823 13.22 17.02 -15.86
C LEU A 823 12.85 17.53 -14.46
N GLY A 824 13.70 18.35 -13.86
CA GLY A 824 13.53 18.93 -12.54
C GLY A 824 14.87 19.27 -11.90
N ILE A 825 14.91 19.55 -10.61
CA ILE A 825 16.13 19.87 -9.87
C ILE A 825 16.73 18.60 -9.29
N LEU A 826 17.88 18.16 -9.81
CA LEU A 826 18.64 17.01 -9.29
C LEU A 826 19.41 17.44 -8.05
N GLY A 827 19.26 16.70 -6.95
CA GLY A 827 20.04 16.89 -5.72
C GLY A 827 21.21 15.90 -5.63
N VAL A 828 22.39 16.38 -5.26
CA VAL A 828 23.57 15.54 -4.99
C VAL A 828 24.12 15.93 -3.61
N TYR A 829 24.17 14.95 -2.72
CA TYR A 829 24.82 15.13 -1.41
C TYR A 829 26.32 14.94 -1.52
N LEU A 830 27.11 15.88 -0.96
CA LEU A 830 28.56 15.79 -0.85
C LEU A 830 29.02 16.26 0.53
N SER A 831 29.76 15.41 1.26
CA SER A 831 30.22 15.74 2.60
C SER A 831 31.20 16.91 2.63
N THR A 832 31.92 17.18 1.55
CA THR A 832 32.91 18.26 1.40
C THR A 832 32.34 19.51 0.72
N LEU A 833 31.08 19.51 0.25
CA LEU A 833 30.49 20.62 -0.50
C LEU A 833 30.66 22.02 0.17
N PRO A 834 30.59 22.16 1.51
CA PRO A 834 30.83 23.47 2.16
C PRO A 834 32.23 24.07 1.96
N GLN A 835 33.19 23.26 1.49
CA GLN A 835 34.57 23.65 1.21
C GLN A 835 34.82 23.86 -0.30
N MET A 836 33.83 23.64 -1.15
CA MET A 836 33.94 23.66 -2.60
C MET A 836 33.35 24.93 -3.21
N THR A 837 33.82 25.26 -4.41
CA THR A 837 33.27 26.34 -5.24
C THR A 837 32.68 25.77 -6.53
N ILE A 838 31.54 26.30 -6.99
CA ILE A 838 30.85 25.73 -8.15
C ILE A 838 31.69 25.90 -9.42
N GLU A 839 32.33 27.05 -9.59
CA GLU A 839 33.10 27.40 -10.81
C GLU A 839 34.34 26.52 -10.98
N ASP A 840 35.05 26.19 -9.90
CA ASP A 840 36.36 25.55 -9.95
C ASP A 840 36.27 24.03 -9.79
N ASP A 841 35.31 23.56 -8.96
CA ASP A 841 35.30 22.17 -8.52
C ASP A 841 34.33 21.28 -9.33
N PHE A 842 33.38 21.87 -10.05
CA PHE A 842 32.35 21.13 -10.76
C PHE A 842 32.38 21.33 -12.27
N LEU A 843 32.16 20.24 -13.00
CA LEU A 843 31.77 20.25 -14.39
C LEU A 843 30.52 19.38 -14.56
N VAL A 844 29.42 19.98 -15.02
CA VAL A 844 28.16 19.26 -15.22
C VAL A 844 27.77 19.26 -16.69
N THR A 845 27.35 18.12 -17.19
CA THR A 845 26.87 17.95 -18.57
C THR A 845 25.49 17.30 -18.58
N ILE A 846 24.66 17.72 -19.55
CA ILE A 846 23.38 17.06 -19.88
C ILE A 846 23.49 16.59 -21.34
N GLN A 847 23.23 15.32 -21.61
CA GLN A 847 23.37 14.70 -22.94
C GLN A 847 24.76 14.98 -23.58
N GLY A 848 25.81 14.97 -22.73
CA GLY A 848 27.20 15.23 -23.16
C GLY A 848 27.53 16.72 -23.42
N GLN A 849 26.62 17.66 -23.24
CA GLN A 849 26.85 19.11 -23.39
C GLN A 849 26.96 19.78 -22.02
N THR A 850 28.00 20.63 -21.85
CA THR A 850 28.20 21.41 -20.62
C THR A 850 27.05 22.39 -20.39
N ILE A 851 26.48 22.38 -19.18
CA ILE A 851 25.35 23.26 -18.82
C ILE A 851 25.82 24.65 -18.36
N PRO A 852 24.94 25.67 -18.42
CA PRO A 852 25.24 27.00 -17.89
C PRO A 852 25.53 26.97 -16.38
N PRO A 853 26.65 27.59 -15.89
CA PRO A 853 27.01 27.47 -14.46
C PRO A 853 25.94 27.97 -13.49
N HIS A 854 25.13 28.95 -13.85
CA HIS A 854 24.05 29.47 -13.02
C HIS A 854 22.87 28.53 -12.82
N THR A 855 22.86 27.37 -13.51
CA THR A 855 21.90 26.29 -13.28
C THR A 855 22.38 25.28 -12.24
N VAL A 856 23.59 25.50 -11.67
CA VAL A 856 24.13 24.73 -10.56
C VAL A 856 24.25 25.65 -9.34
N SER A 857 23.78 25.22 -8.19
CA SER A 857 23.77 25.99 -6.94
C SER A 857 23.89 25.10 -5.70
N ILE A 858 24.19 25.68 -4.56
CA ILE A 858 24.17 25.02 -3.27
C ILE A 858 22.79 25.25 -2.66
N ASN A 859 22.15 24.20 -2.15
CA ASN A 859 20.84 24.27 -1.51
C ASN A 859 20.86 25.23 -0.31
N GLN A 860 19.83 26.05 -0.18
CA GLN A 860 19.75 27.03 0.89
C GLN A 860 19.49 26.41 2.28
N ALA A 861 18.79 25.30 2.33
CA ALA A 861 18.43 24.63 3.58
C ALA A 861 19.56 23.71 4.07
N ASP A 862 20.34 23.14 3.19
CA ASP A 862 21.46 22.24 3.53
C ASP A 862 22.67 22.47 2.63
N LYS A 863 23.76 22.94 3.21
CA LYS A 863 25.01 23.28 2.49
C LYS A 863 25.76 22.06 1.92
N HIS A 864 25.36 20.85 2.26
CA HIS A 864 25.92 19.61 1.72
C HIS A 864 25.18 19.11 0.48
N VAL A 865 24.12 19.81 0.03
CA VAL A 865 23.31 19.44 -1.13
C VAL A 865 23.60 20.38 -2.28
N LEU A 866 24.17 19.83 -3.36
CA LEU A 866 24.30 20.48 -4.64
C LEU A 866 22.99 20.34 -5.42
N GLU A 867 22.51 21.44 -6.00
CA GLU A 867 21.34 21.49 -6.86
C GLU A 867 21.77 21.68 -8.31
N ILE A 868 21.30 20.80 -9.18
CA ILE A 868 21.48 20.91 -10.63
C ILE A 868 20.09 21.08 -11.24
N ASP A 869 19.77 22.28 -11.69
CA ASP A 869 18.48 22.59 -12.33
C ASP A 869 18.48 22.07 -13.77
N VAL A 870 18.22 20.77 -13.91
CA VAL A 870 18.21 20.04 -15.18
C VAL A 870 17.12 20.58 -16.10
N GLU A 871 15.96 20.95 -15.57
CA GLU A 871 14.85 21.46 -16.37
C GLU A 871 15.17 22.84 -16.97
N ARG A 872 15.72 23.73 -16.17
CA ARG A 872 16.14 25.05 -16.64
C ARG A 872 17.27 24.95 -17.66
N ALA A 873 18.31 24.17 -17.37
CA ALA A 873 19.43 23.94 -18.29
C ALA A 873 18.95 23.34 -19.62
N TRP A 874 18.07 22.32 -19.56
CA TRP A 874 17.46 21.72 -20.75
C TRP A 874 16.77 22.75 -21.66
N ASN A 875 15.95 23.60 -21.06
CA ASN A 875 15.19 24.60 -21.79
C ASN A 875 16.05 25.73 -22.34
N GLU A 876 17.00 26.27 -21.55
CA GLU A 876 17.91 27.34 -21.99
C GLU A 876 18.85 26.89 -23.13
N MET A 877 19.29 25.64 -23.10
CA MET A 877 20.14 25.07 -24.15
C MET A 877 19.35 24.60 -25.37
N GLY A 878 18.02 24.59 -25.32
CA GLY A 878 17.17 24.09 -26.40
C GLY A 878 17.39 22.62 -26.72
N LEU A 879 17.71 21.79 -25.69
CA LEU A 879 17.96 20.37 -25.87
C LEU A 879 16.69 19.65 -26.32
N LYS A 880 16.90 18.59 -27.10
CA LYS A 880 15.80 17.76 -27.61
C LYS A 880 15.94 16.33 -27.12
N ALA A 881 14.80 15.68 -26.91
CA ALA A 881 14.75 14.28 -26.55
C ALA A 881 15.44 13.40 -27.61
N GLY A 882 16.30 12.50 -27.16
CA GLY A 882 16.92 11.47 -27.97
C GLY A 882 15.96 10.29 -28.24
N TRP A 883 16.52 9.12 -28.46
CA TRP A 883 15.79 7.86 -28.64
C TRP A 883 15.05 7.46 -27.35
N SER A 884 15.70 7.66 -26.20
CA SER A 884 15.15 7.41 -24.88
C SER A 884 14.47 8.67 -24.35
N ASN A 885 13.44 8.50 -23.51
CA ASN A 885 12.89 9.58 -22.70
C ASN A 885 13.76 9.95 -21.50
N GLU A 886 14.87 9.23 -21.30
CA GLU A 886 15.78 9.48 -20.19
C GLU A 886 16.66 10.69 -20.44
N VAL A 887 16.97 11.39 -19.37
CA VAL A 887 17.90 12.51 -19.34
C VAL A 887 19.20 12.02 -18.72
N GLU A 888 20.30 11.96 -19.50
CA GLU A 888 21.62 11.70 -18.97
C GLU A 888 22.18 12.98 -18.34
N VAL A 889 22.60 12.87 -17.09
CA VAL A 889 23.30 13.92 -16.36
C VAL A 889 24.62 13.37 -15.85
N LYS A 890 25.73 14.03 -16.15
CA LYS A 890 27.06 13.71 -15.62
C LYS A 890 27.60 14.89 -14.83
N ALA A 891 27.93 14.66 -13.58
CA ALA A 891 28.58 15.63 -12.73
C ALA A 891 29.98 15.15 -12.33
N TYR A 892 31.00 15.92 -12.69
CA TYR A 892 32.38 15.68 -12.35
C TYR A 892 32.76 16.65 -11.23
N PHE A 893 33.35 16.17 -10.15
CA PHE A 893 33.81 17.01 -9.05
C PHE A 893 35.12 16.51 -8.45
N THR A 894 35.91 17.44 -7.88
CA THR A 894 37.14 17.10 -7.17
C THR A 894 36.84 16.63 -5.75
N ILE A 895 37.68 15.75 -5.22
CA ILE A 895 37.66 15.33 -3.81
C ILE A 895 38.92 15.76 -3.04
N GLU A 896 39.92 16.28 -3.77
CA GLU A 896 41.17 16.79 -3.21
C GLU A 896 41.06 18.33 -3.12
N HIS A 897 41.15 18.87 -1.90
CA HIS A 897 41.15 20.32 -1.62
C HIS A 897 42.34 20.76 -0.76
#